data_7612489c9bef834cdbab0783b8b24419
#
_entry.id   7612489c9bef834cdbab0783b8b24419
#
_cell.length_a   1.000
_cell.length_b   1.000
_cell.length_c   1.000
_cell.angle_alpha   90.00
_cell.angle_beta   90.00
_cell.angle_gamma   90.00
#
_symmetry.space_group_name_H-M   'P 1'
#
loop_
_entity.id
_entity.type
_entity.pdbx_description
1 polymer ?
#
loop_
_entity_poly.entity_id
_entity_poly.type
_entity_poly.pdbx_seq_one_letter_code
_entity_poly.pdbx_strand_id
1 'polypeptide(L)'
;MICKSHLAALVLCVAAAAFTSSSAEPFTAKILASLDRIDDPRLSPDGHQVLYDLRTVDYAANKSAHSLWVVDLKTRASRRLAASKGGTSSGRWAPDGSIYFISGRKDGVDQVFRTNLAGTKTVQVTNGKLGVGSFRIAPNGKTLIVSYSVFSDCADLACTTARLKAKERNKQTGVVYDRLFVRHWDAWEDGRRNHLFAVALNGEGVASGEPRPLMHGFDADTPTKPFGGDDDFVISPDGRAVVFSAKVAGRNEPWTTNFDLWSVPIDGSRPPQNLTAANKAWDAAPIFSADGKWLAYRAMKRPGFEADRFAIMLREIGSGKTREVAPAWDRSPDKLVWSRDGRTLYAVADDVGNTRLFAIDATGGKVKAISGPGHVGAFDAGVANVVFTQDNLTGPAQLFALNGGKSVKLTNLNEKALKNVRFGQPEQFVFKGWNNENVYGYVVKPADFQPGRKYPVAFLIHGGPQGSMGNDFHYRWNPQAWAGAGYAVVTIDFHGSSGYGQNFTDAISQHWGDRPLEDLRKGWAHVLSKYAFLDGRRACALGGSYGGYMVAWMAGVWNQPWKCLVDHDGTFDLHAMGYATEELWFEEWEKGGTFYDAHQNYELFNPINHVRAWSKPMLVVQGGKDYRIPLEQGLGAFTLLQRRGIESRFLYFPDENHWVLKPQNSVQWYSEVLGWMNRWTK
;
A
#
# COMPACT_ATOMS: atom_id res chain seq x y z
N MET A 1 58.94 67.50 -42.57
CA MET A 1 58.98 66.06 -42.53
C MET A 1 58.03 65.61 -41.48
N ILE A 2 56.95 65.00 -41.90
CA ILE A 2 55.73 64.76 -41.10
C ILE A 2 55.76 63.34 -40.56
N CYS A 3 55.73 63.21 -39.23
CA CYS A 3 55.65 61.93 -38.55
C CYS A 3 54.18 61.64 -38.28
N LYS A 4 53.66 60.45 -38.81
CA LYS A 4 52.31 59.96 -38.56
C LYS A 4 52.33 58.93 -37.47
N SER A 5 51.69 59.22 -36.36
CA SER A 5 51.41 58.31 -35.24
C SER A 5 50.14 57.49 -35.50
N HIS A 6 50.24 56.15 -35.47
CA HIS A 6 49.11 55.26 -35.48
C HIS A 6 48.69 54.91 -34.05
N LEU A 7 47.47 55.31 -33.67
CA LEU A 7 46.78 54.85 -32.47
C LEU A 7 46.10 53.51 -32.77
N ALA A 8 46.50 52.47 -32.09
CA ALA A 8 45.81 51.18 -32.09
C ALA A 8 44.78 51.16 -30.95
N ALA A 9 43.50 51.09 -31.34
CA ALA A 9 42.40 50.90 -30.39
C ALA A 9 42.25 49.43 -30.01
N LEU A 10 42.46 49.09 -28.74
CA LEU A 10 42.21 47.77 -28.18
C LEU A 10 40.73 47.66 -27.83
N VAL A 11 39.96 46.86 -28.60
CA VAL A 11 38.58 46.52 -28.26
C VAL A 11 38.57 45.34 -27.32
N LEU A 12 38.27 45.58 -26.03
CA LEU A 12 38.01 44.52 -25.05
C LEU A 12 36.59 43.96 -25.28
N CYS A 13 36.49 42.76 -25.85
CA CYS A 13 35.25 42.00 -25.85
C CYS A 13 35.08 41.36 -24.44
N VAL A 14 34.24 41.95 -23.62
CA VAL A 14 33.75 41.33 -22.39
C VAL A 14 32.66 40.31 -22.80
N ALA A 15 33.01 39.01 -22.84
CA ALA A 15 32.05 37.95 -22.95
C ALA A 15 31.27 37.85 -21.63
N ALA A 16 30.06 38.41 -21.62
CA ALA A 16 29.11 38.17 -20.55
C ALA A 16 28.65 36.71 -20.62
N ALA A 17 29.25 35.85 -19.81
CA ALA A 17 28.74 34.50 -19.56
C ALA A 17 27.37 34.66 -18.87
N ALA A 18 26.31 34.51 -19.62
CA ALA A 18 24.96 34.40 -19.08
C ALA A 18 24.89 33.08 -18.29
N PHE A 19 25.12 33.18 -16.98
CA PHE A 19 24.69 32.11 -16.08
C PHE A 19 23.18 32.03 -16.15
N THR A 20 22.64 31.10 -16.98
CA THR A 20 21.26 30.69 -16.88
C THR A 20 21.13 29.97 -15.56
N SER A 21 20.75 30.69 -14.51
CA SER A 21 20.26 30.07 -13.28
C SER A 21 19.06 29.24 -13.67
N SER A 22 19.21 27.92 -13.70
CA SER A 22 18.09 26.99 -13.83
C SER A 22 17.13 27.34 -12.68
N SER A 23 16.05 28.03 -12.98
CA SER A 23 15.02 28.31 -11.97
C SER A 23 14.43 26.98 -11.54
N ALA A 24 14.34 26.75 -10.23
CA ALA A 24 13.75 25.54 -9.68
C ALA A 24 12.31 25.40 -10.18
N GLU A 25 11.96 24.25 -10.75
CA GLU A 25 10.62 23.93 -11.27
C GLU A 25 9.69 23.38 -10.18
N PRO A 26 8.37 23.60 -10.27
CA PRO A 26 7.44 23.00 -9.33
C PRO A 26 7.32 21.48 -9.56
N PHE A 27 7.00 20.75 -8.49
CA PHE A 27 6.72 19.31 -8.58
C PHE A 27 5.47 19.04 -9.40
N THR A 28 5.51 18.09 -10.34
CA THR A 28 4.42 17.78 -11.27
C THR A 28 4.02 16.30 -11.21
N ALA A 29 2.81 15.99 -11.68
CA ALA A 29 2.33 14.62 -11.84
C ALA A 29 3.24 13.76 -12.74
N LYS A 30 3.85 14.35 -13.78
CA LYS A 30 4.78 13.65 -14.66
C LYS A 30 6.06 13.27 -13.92
N ILE A 31 6.60 14.19 -13.10
CA ILE A 31 7.73 13.88 -12.22
C ILE A 31 7.35 12.72 -11.29
N LEU A 32 6.22 12.84 -10.57
CA LEU A 32 5.72 11.81 -9.66
C LEU A 32 5.62 10.42 -10.33
N ALA A 33 5.00 10.36 -11.51
CA ALA A 33 4.79 9.12 -12.25
C ALA A 33 6.10 8.50 -12.79
N SER A 34 7.18 9.30 -12.89
CA SER A 34 8.47 8.85 -13.43
C SER A 34 9.50 8.49 -12.34
N LEU A 35 9.19 8.68 -11.06
CA LEU A 35 10.13 8.40 -9.97
C LEU A 35 10.34 6.90 -9.77
N ASP A 36 11.60 6.53 -9.53
CA ASP A 36 11.97 5.20 -9.08
C ASP A 36 11.49 4.98 -7.64
N ARG A 37 11.07 3.75 -7.31
CA ARG A 37 10.50 3.37 -6.02
C ARG A 37 11.27 2.21 -5.42
N ILE A 38 11.78 2.41 -4.22
CA ILE A 38 12.51 1.39 -3.45
C ILE A 38 11.56 0.67 -2.52
N ASP A 39 11.74 -0.65 -2.40
CA ASP A 39 10.98 -1.49 -1.48
C ASP A 39 11.73 -2.76 -1.10
N ASP A 40 11.16 -3.55 -0.20
CA ASP A 40 11.55 -4.91 0.19
C ASP A 40 13.04 -5.05 0.59
N PRO A 41 13.57 -4.22 1.51
CA PRO A 41 14.94 -4.34 1.98
C PRO A 41 15.14 -5.64 2.76
N ARG A 42 16.21 -6.39 2.46
CA ARG A 42 16.56 -7.66 3.10
C ARG A 42 18.04 -7.68 3.48
N LEU A 43 18.33 -7.82 4.77
CA LEU A 43 19.69 -7.95 5.26
C LEU A 43 20.29 -9.30 4.85
N SER A 44 21.55 -9.29 4.44
CA SER A 44 22.33 -10.51 4.19
C SER A 44 22.52 -11.32 5.48
N PRO A 45 22.73 -12.66 5.40
CA PRO A 45 22.93 -13.50 6.57
C PRO A 45 24.09 -13.05 7.48
N ASP A 46 25.13 -12.45 6.91
CA ASP A 46 26.29 -11.89 7.62
C ASP A 46 26.05 -10.47 8.15
N GLY A 47 24.92 -9.83 7.77
CA GLY A 47 24.53 -8.49 8.23
C GLY A 47 25.33 -7.34 7.61
N HIS A 48 26.11 -7.57 6.53
CA HIS A 48 26.97 -6.55 5.92
C HIS A 48 26.35 -5.87 4.70
N GLN A 49 25.33 -6.47 4.09
CA GLN A 49 24.71 -5.98 2.87
C GLN A 49 23.19 -5.96 2.98
N VAL A 50 22.55 -5.11 2.17
CA VAL A 50 21.11 -5.05 2.03
C VAL A 50 20.75 -5.28 0.57
N LEU A 51 19.97 -6.31 0.30
CA LEU A 51 19.29 -6.53 -0.96
C LEU A 51 17.99 -5.72 -0.94
N TYR A 52 17.65 -5.04 -2.02
CA TYR A 52 16.37 -4.32 -2.15
C TYR A 52 15.82 -4.38 -3.56
N ASP A 53 14.52 -4.25 -3.70
CA ASP A 53 13.84 -4.10 -4.98
C ASP A 53 13.79 -2.62 -5.39
N LEU A 54 14.05 -2.35 -6.67
CA LEU A 54 13.89 -1.04 -7.28
C LEU A 54 12.95 -1.15 -8.47
N ARG A 55 11.78 -0.55 -8.35
CA ARG A 55 10.84 -0.37 -9.44
C ARG A 55 11.19 0.90 -10.20
N THR A 56 11.54 0.76 -11.48
CA THR A 56 11.78 1.87 -12.40
C THR A 56 10.60 2.03 -13.35
N VAL A 57 10.33 3.26 -13.79
CA VAL A 57 9.19 3.56 -14.67
C VAL A 57 9.71 3.99 -16.05
N ASP A 58 9.31 3.26 -17.09
CA ASP A 58 9.36 3.72 -18.47
C ASP A 58 8.03 4.40 -18.81
N TYR A 59 8.00 5.71 -18.65
CA TYR A 59 6.80 6.51 -18.90
C TYR A 59 6.36 6.44 -20.37
N ALA A 60 7.31 6.41 -21.33
CA ALA A 60 7.00 6.35 -22.77
C ALA A 60 6.34 5.03 -23.14
N ALA A 61 6.84 3.93 -22.60
CA ALA A 61 6.27 2.60 -22.79
C ALA A 61 5.03 2.33 -21.91
N ASN A 62 4.67 3.24 -21.02
CA ASN A 62 3.59 3.08 -20.03
C ASN A 62 3.75 1.81 -19.18
N LYS A 63 4.98 1.49 -18.79
CA LYS A 63 5.36 0.26 -18.07
C LYS A 63 6.30 0.55 -16.91
N SER A 64 6.36 -0.38 -15.98
CA SER A 64 7.40 -0.40 -14.95
C SER A 64 8.16 -1.73 -15.00
N ALA A 65 9.39 -1.70 -14.48
CA ALA A 65 10.25 -2.88 -14.39
C ALA A 65 10.86 -2.94 -12.99
N HIS A 66 11.00 -4.15 -12.47
CA HIS A 66 11.64 -4.43 -11.20
C HIS A 66 13.07 -4.89 -11.39
N SER A 67 13.96 -4.49 -10.51
CA SER A 67 15.36 -4.90 -10.49
C SER A 67 15.89 -4.99 -9.08
N LEU A 68 16.73 -5.99 -8.81
CA LEU A 68 17.39 -6.18 -7.53
C LEU A 68 18.69 -5.40 -7.46
N TRP A 69 18.91 -4.74 -6.35
CA TRP A 69 20.09 -3.98 -6.02
C TRP A 69 20.67 -4.42 -4.68
N VAL A 70 21.94 -4.26 -4.51
CA VAL A 70 22.65 -4.52 -3.25
C VAL A 70 23.39 -3.27 -2.83
N VAL A 71 23.25 -2.88 -1.56
CA VAL A 71 24.06 -1.84 -0.93
C VAL A 71 24.91 -2.44 0.18
N ASP A 72 26.17 -2.06 0.22
CA ASP A 72 27.10 -2.41 1.28
C ASP A 72 26.96 -1.41 2.44
N LEU A 73 26.72 -1.90 3.66
CA LEU A 73 26.43 -1.06 4.82
C LEU A 73 27.64 -0.23 5.31
N LYS A 74 28.86 -0.70 5.07
CA LYS A 74 30.09 -0.01 5.48
C LYS A 74 30.47 1.09 4.50
N THR A 75 30.51 0.77 3.21
CA THR A 75 30.94 1.70 2.15
C THR A 75 29.81 2.54 1.59
N ARG A 76 28.55 2.11 1.76
CA ARG A 76 27.32 2.65 1.16
C ARG A 76 27.32 2.59 -0.37
N ALA A 77 28.20 1.80 -0.95
CA ALA A 77 28.21 1.56 -2.39
C ALA A 77 27.00 0.71 -2.77
N SER A 78 26.16 1.25 -3.68
CA SER A 78 24.99 0.55 -4.20
C SER A 78 25.25 0.11 -5.64
N ARG A 79 24.83 -1.11 -5.97
CA ARG A 79 24.94 -1.65 -7.33
C ARG A 79 23.76 -2.50 -7.71
N ARG A 80 23.37 -2.43 -8.96
CA ARG A 80 22.37 -3.33 -9.55
C ARG A 80 22.97 -4.73 -9.72
N LEU A 81 22.22 -5.78 -9.37
CA LEU A 81 22.64 -7.15 -9.70
C LEU A 81 22.59 -7.39 -11.20
N ALA A 82 23.63 -8.01 -11.75
CA ALA A 82 23.69 -8.35 -13.18
C ALA A 82 22.52 -9.26 -13.62
N ALA A 83 22.06 -10.13 -12.72
CA ALA A 83 20.90 -10.97 -12.91
C ALA A 83 19.60 -10.20 -13.20
N SER A 84 19.51 -8.92 -12.84
CA SER A 84 18.29 -8.10 -13.04
C SER A 84 18.03 -7.71 -14.50
N LYS A 85 18.91 -8.01 -15.42
CA LYS A 85 18.73 -7.68 -16.86
C LYS A 85 17.48 -8.31 -17.47
N GLY A 86 16.99 -9.43 -16.93
CA GLY A 86 15.78 -10.11 -17.40
C GLY A 86 14.50 -9.82 -16.61
N GLY A 87 14.50 -8.77 -15.74
CA GLY A 87 13.45 -8.53 -14.78
C GLY A 87 13.59 -9.46 -13.55
N THR A 88 13.44 -8.90 -12.36
CA THR A 88 13.55 -9.63 -11.09
C THR A 88 12.69 -9.00 -10.05
N SER A 89 12.05 -9.80 -9.20
CA SER A 89 11.31 -9.36 -8.03
C SER A 89 11.50 -10.34 -6.87
N SER A 90 11.06 -9.96 -5.68
CA SER A 90 11.01 -10.82 -4.50
C SER A 90 12.37 -11.45 -4.16
N GLY A 91 13.44 -10.63 -4.11
CA GLY A 91 14.79 -11.11 -3.82
C GLY A 91 14.92 -11.63 -2.38
N ARG A 92 15.49 -12.83 -2.19
CA ARG A 92 15.68 -13.45 -0.88
C ARG A 92 17.08 -14.03 -0.76
N TRP A 93 17.73 -13.73 0.35
CA TRP A 93 19.00 -14.36 0.69
C TRP A 93 18.82 -15.81 1.10
N ALA A 94 19.65 -16.69 0.58
CA ALA A 94 19.81 -18.05 1.12
C ALA A 94 20.87 -18.05 2.23
N PRO A 95 20.89 -19.09 3.11
CA PRO A 95 21.88 -19.20 4.18
C PRO A 95 23.35 -19.19 3.71
N ASP A 96 23.60 -19.63 2.48
CA ASP A 96 24.93 -19.67 1.85
C ASP A 96 25.35 -18.34 1.19
N GLY A 97 24.54 -17.28 1.33
CA GLY A 97 24.78 -15.96 0.73
C GLY A 97 24.42 -15.85 -0.74
N SER A 98 23.86 -16.89 -1.35
CA SER A 98 23.27 -16.78 -2.69
C SER A 98 21.91 -16.06 -2.63
N ILE A 99 21.43 -15.57 -3.77
CA ILE A 99 20.21 -14.80 -3.88
C ILE A 99 19.22 -15.57 -4.76
N TYR A 100 18.03 -15.82 -4.24
CA TYR A 100 16.90 -16.34 -4.98
C TYR A 100 15.94 -15.21 -5.32
N PHE A 101 15.25 -15.31 -6.48
CA PHE A 101 14.32 -14.29 -6.93
C PHE A 101 13.32 -14.86 -7.95
N ILE A 102 12.20 -14.17 -8.14
CA ILE A 102 11.19 -14.50 -9.15
C ILE A 102 11.50 -13.76 -10.45
N SER A 103 11.28 -14.42 -11.57
CA SER A 103 11.43 -13.82 -12.90
C SER A 103 10.69 -14.63 -13.98
N GLY A 104 10.01 -13.92 -14.88
CA GLY A 104 9.42 -14.49 -16.11
C GLY A 104 10.34 -14.47 -17.32
N ARG A 105 11.66 -14.33 -17.13
CA ARG A 105 12.68 -14.16 -18.20
C ARG A 105 12.74 -15.25 -19.24
N LYS A 106 12.25 -16.44 -18.90
CA LYS A 106 12.14 -17.58 -19.79
C LYS A 106 10.67 -17.91 -19.98
N ASP A 107 10.21 -17.87 -21.21
CA ASP A 107 8.85 -18.23 -21.62
C ASP A 107 7.71 -17.36 -21.01
N GLY A 108 8.02 -16.25 -20.33
CA GLY A 108 7.03 -15.37 -19.74
C GLY A 108 6.32 -15.92 -18.49
N VAL A 109 6.69 -17.10 -18.01
CA VAL A 109 6.14 -17.72 -16.81
C VAL A 109 7.06 -17.45 -15.64
N ASP A 110 6.52 -16.84 -14.57
CA ASP A 110 7.28 -16.53 -13.38
C ASP A 110 7.80 -17.79 -12.69
N GLN A 111 9.12 -17.89 -12.54
CA GLN A 111 9.81 -19.00 -11.91
C GLN A 111 10.84 -18.48 -10.90
N VAL A 112 11.24 -19.33 -9.96
CA VAL A 112 12.35 -19.02 -9.06
C VAL A 112 13.67 -19.24 -9.77
N PHE A 113 14.55 -18.25 -9.65
CA PHE A 113 15.94 -18.27 -10.09
C PHE A 113 16.88 -18.11 -8.89
N ARG A 114 18.10 -18.60 -9.03
CA ARG A 114 19.19 -18.43 -8.06
C ARG A 114 20.38 -17.76 -8.73
N THR A 115 21.05 -16.86 -8.01
CA THR A 115 22.29 -16.23 -8.49
C THR A 115 23.30 -16.07 -7.36
N ASN A 116 24.58 -15.85 -7.72
CA ASN A 116 25.60 -15.44 -6.77
C ASN A 116 25.47 -13.94 -6.47
N LEU A 117 26.17 -13.46 -5.45
CA LEU A 117 26.15 -12.04 -5.04
C LEU A 117 26.51 -11.07 -6.18
N ALA A 118 27.43 -11.46 -7.09
CA ALA A 118 27.78 -10.64 -8.27
C ALA A 118 26.64 -10.60 -9.31
N GLY A 119 25.68 -11.52 -9.26
CA GLY A 119 24.60 -11.66 -10.25
C GLY A 119 25.02 -12.27 -11.57
N THR A 120 26.23 -12.84 -11.65
CA THR A 120 26.84 -13.34 -12.89
C THR A 120 26.56 -14.81 -13.17
N LYS A 121 26.28 -15.62 -12.15
CA LYS A 121 25.95 -17.04 -12.26
C LYS A 121 24.47 -17.22 -11.91
N THR A 122 23.61 -17.19 -12.91
CA THR A 122 22.16 -17.31 -12.72
C THR A 122 21.67 -18.65 -13.28
N VAL A 123 20.96 -19.40 -12.44
CA VAL A 123 20.34 -20.67 -12.79
C VAL A 123 18.85 -20.63 -12.50
N GLN A 124 18.05 -21.31 -13.33
CA GLN A 124 16.64 -21.50 -13.08
C GLN A 124 16.46 -22.61 -12.04
N VAL A 125 15.69 -22.32 -10.98
CA VAL A 125 15.45 -23.26 -9.87
C VAL A 125 14.19 -24.07 -10.11
N THR A 126 13.07 -23.42 -10.37
CA THR A 126 11.79 -24.08 -10.71
C THR A 126 11.54 -24.00 -12.20
N ASN A 127 10.86 -25.01 -12.76
CA ASN A 127 10.61 -25.10 -14.20
C ASN A 127 9.22 -25.71 -14.47
N GLY A 128 8.18 -25.11 -13.85
CA GLY A 128 6.79 -25.54 -14.01
C GLY A 128 6.05 -24.84 -15.14
N LYS A 129 4.85 -25.34 -15.47
CA LYS A 129 3.92 -24.70 -16.40
C LYS A 129 3.09 -23.60 -15.72
N LEU A 130 3.00 -23.64 -14.39
CA LEU A 130 2.33 -22.62 -13.58
C LEU A 130 3.37 -21.66 -13.02
N GLY A 131 3.02 -20.37 -12.96
CA GLY A 131 3.86 -19.33 -12.38
C GLY A 131 3.92 -19.44 -10.85
N VAL A 132 5.10 -19.17 -10.29
CA VAL A 132 5.31 -19.04 -8.86
C VAL A 132 4.82 -17.66 -8.41
N GLY A 133 3.90 -17.60 -7.45
CA GLY A 133 3.38 -16.35 -6.88
C GLY A 133 4.33 -15.77 -5.82
N SER A 134 4.76 -16.58 -4.87
CA SER A 134 5.71 -16.20 -3.82
C SER A 134 6.54 -17.40 -3.36
N PHE A 135 7.63 -17.15 -2.60
CA PHE A 135 8.46 -18.22 -2.09
C PHE A 135 9.23 -17.86 -0.81
N ARG A 136 9.61 -18.88 -0.04
CA ARG A 136 10.60 -18.80 1.04
C ARG A 136 11.59 -19.95 0.98
N ILE A 137 12.81 -19.70 1.45
CA ILE A 137 13.89 -20.71 1.53
C ILE A 137 13.94 -21.24 2.95
N ALA A 138 13.96 -22.57 3.10
CA ALA A 138 14.13 -23.18 4.43
C ALA A 138 15.52 -22.84 5.01
N PRO A 139 15.64 -22.73 6.36
CA PRO A 139 16.89 -22.37 7.01
C PRO A 139 18.05 -23.33 6.72
N ASN A 140 17.76 -24.56 6.34
CA ASN A 140 18.77 -25.57 5.94
C ASN A 140 19.22 -25.43 4.46
N GLY A 141 18.62 -24.51 3.69
CA GLY A 141 18.93 -24.30 2.26
C GLY A 141 18.55 -25.45 1.32
N LYS A 142 17.80 -26.46 1.81
CA LYS A 142 17.49 -27.68 1.03
C LYS A 142 16.06 -27.75 0.53
N THR A 143 15.21 -26.80 0.89
CA THR A 143 13.79 -26.78 0.50
C THR A 143 13.35 -25.34 0.24
N LEU A 144 12.58 -25.15 -0.84
CA LEU A 144 11.77 -23.97 -1.03
C LEU A 144 10.32 -24.27 -0.68
N ILE A 145 9.65 -23.33 -0.05
CA ILE A 145 8.19 -23.27 -0.05
C ILE A 145 7.79 -22.25 -1.11
N VAL A 146 6.96 -22.67 -2.05
CA VAL A 146 6.47 -21.84 -3.16
C VAL A 146 4.97 -21.83 -3.19
N SER A 147 4.37 -20.74 -3.66
CA SER A 147 2.92 -20.70 -3.92
C SER A 147 2.62 -20.85 -5.40
N TYR A 148 1.59 -21.64 -5.70
CA TYR A 148 0.98 -21.75 -7.02
C TYR A 148 -0.53 -21.53 -6.92
N SER A 149 -1.11 -20.92 -7.96
CA SER A 149 -2.57 -20.82 -8.11
C SER A 149 -3.11 -22.11 -8.75
N VAL A 150 -3.83 -22.92 -7.95
CA VAL A 150 -4.27 -24.27 -8.33
C VAL A 150 -5.75 -24.50 -8.01
N PHE A 151 -6.37 -25.49 -8.65
CA PHE A 151 -7.66 -26.02 -8.19
C PHE A 151 -7.42 -26.87 -6.96
N SER A 152 -8.13 -26.59 -5.86
CA SER A 152 -7.87 -27.20 -4.54
C SER A 152 -8.08 -28.72 -4.50
N ASP A 153 -8.91 -29.25 -5.39
CA ASP A 153 -9.18 -30.68 -5.56
C ASP A 153 -8.18 -31.42 -6.47
N CYS A 154 -7.27 -30.68 -7.13
CA CYS A 154 -6.19 -31.27 -7.92
C CYS A 154 -5.07 -31.80 -7.04
N ALA A 155 -4.71 -33.07 -7.21
CA ALA A 155 -3.64 -33.70 -6.44
C ALA A 155 -2.23 -33.18 -6.78
N ASP A 156 -2.05 -32.62 -7.98
CA ASP A 156 -0.78 -32.16 -8.52
C ASP A 156 -0.95 -30.96 -9.48
N LEU A 157 0.18 -30.37 -9.89
CA LEU A 157 0.20 -29.25 -10.84
C LEU A 157 -0.23 -29.64 -12.25
N ALA A 158 -0.05 -30.91 -12.64
CA ALA A 158 -0.43 -31.40 -13.97
C ALA A 158 -1.95 -31.39 -14.12
N CYS A 159 -2.71 -31.78 -13.11
CA CYS A 159 -4.16 -31.70 -13.05
C CYS A 159 -4.66 -30.27 -13.31
N THR A 160 -4.14 -29.27 -12.56
CA THR A 160 -4.48 -27.86 -12.79
C THR A 160 -4.15 -27.40 -14.20
N THR A 161 -2.96 -27.76 -14.69
CA THR A 161 -2.54 -27.41 -16.06
C THR A 161 -3.46 -28.01 -17.11
N ALA A 162 -3.89 -29.25 -16.95
CA ALA A 162 -4.84 -29.93 -17.85
C ALA A 162 -6.21 -29.23 -17.87
N ARG A 163 -6.73 -28.85 -16.70
CA ARG A 163 -8.02 -28.10 -16.61
C ARG A 163 -7.93 -26.73 -17.28
N LEU A 164 -6.86 -25.98 -17.07
CA LEU A 164 -6.65 -24.70 -17.74
C LEU A 164 -6.63 -24.85 -19.25
N LYS A 165 -5.90 -25.83 -19.77
CA LYS A 165 -5.89 -26.13 -21.22
C LYS A 165 -7.27 -26.56 -21.76
N ALA A 166 -8.04 -27.32 -20.98
CA ALA A 166 -9.40 -27.69 -21.36
C ALA A 166 -10.31 -26.46 -21.43
N LYS A 167 -10.17 -25.53 -20.45
CA LYS A 167 -10.91 -24.25 -20.44
C LYS A 167 -10.56 -23.37 -21.65
N GLU A 168 -9.28 -23.26 -22.03
CA GLU A 168 -8.83 -22.52 -23.22
C GLU A 168 -9.40 -23.08 -24.54
N ARG A 169 -9.59 -24.38 -24.62
CA ARG A 169 -10.18 -25.06 -25.81
C ARG A 169 -11.68 -24.93 -25.89
N ASN A 170 -12.35 -24.64 -24.76
CA ASN A 170 -13.79 -24.49 -24.72
C ASN A 170 -14.19 -23.16 -25.39
N LYS A 171 -15.09 -23.23 -26.36
CA LYS A 171 -15.63 -22.05 -27.05
C LYS A 171 -16.78 -21.38 -26.29
N GLN A 172 -17.33 -22.05 -25.27
CA GLN A 172 -18.34 -21.47 -24.40
C GLN A 172 -17.67 -20.47 -23.44
N THR A 173 -18.22 -19.28 -23.34
CA THR A 173 -17.67 -18.18 -22.50
C THR A 173 -18.45 -17.92 -21.22
N GLY A 174 -19.63 -18.53 -21.08
CA GLY A 174 -20.45 -18.42 -19.87
C GLY A 174 -19.77 -19.10 -18.69
N VAL A 175 -19.74 -18.43 -17.53
CA VAL A 175 -19.24 -18.96 -16.27
C VAL A 175 -20.40 -19.08 -15.29
N VAL A 176 -20.53 -20.23 -14.63
CA VAL A 176 -21.54 -20.48 -13.61
C VAL A 176 -20.87 -20.36 -12.23
N TYR A 177 -21.47 -19.57 -11.35
CA TYR A 177 -21.06 -19.40 -9.97
C TYR A 177 -22.20 -19.84 -9.05
N ASP A 178 -21.92 -20.75 -8.12
CA ASP A 178 -22.87 -21.26 -7.14
C ASP A 178 -22.69 -20.63 -5.75
N ARG A 179 -21.66 -19.81 -5.59
CA ARG A 179 -21.33 -19.10 -4.35
C ARG A 179 -20.48 -17.86 -4.63
N LEU A 180 -20.44 -16.92 -3.69
CA LEU A 180 -19.48 -15.84 -3.62
C LEU A 180 -18.10 -16.39 -3.13
N PHE A 181 -16.93 -15.78 -3.48
CA PHE A 181 -16.89 -14.60 -4.36
C PHE A 181 -17.12 -15.00 -5.82
N VAL A 182 -17.74 -14.12 -6.60
CA VAL A 182 -17.71 -14.21 -8.07
C VAL A 182 -16.60 -13.34 -8.63
N ARG A 183 -16.21 -12.31 -7.89
CA ARG A 183 -15.11 -11.40 -8.20
C ARG A 183 -14.50 -10.88 -6.90
N HIS A 184 -13.20 -10.55 -6.92
CA HIS A 184 -12.48 -10.03 -5.77
C HIS A 184 -11.46 -8.99 -6.25
N TRP A 185 -11.47 -7.80 -5.67
CA TRP A 185 -10.63 -6.64 -6.00
C TRP A 185 -10.79 -6.16 -7.46
N ASP A 186 -10.08 -6.76 -8.42
CA ASP A 186 -10.08 -6.39 -9.85
C ASP A 186 -10.20 -7.60 -10.80
N ALA A 187 -10.43 -8.77 -10.27
CA ALA A 187 -10.46 -10.03 -10.99
C ALA A 187 -11.75 -10.83 -10.73
N TRP A 188 -12.22 -11.51 -11.78
CA TRP A 188 -13.25 -12.53 -11.64
C TRP A 188 -12.63 -13.83 -11.15
N GLU A 189 -13.29 -14.50 -10.22
CA GLU A 189 -12.81 -15.78 -9.70
C GLU A 189 -12.88 -16.87 -10.77
N ASP A 190 -11.80 -17.63 -10.91
CA ASP A 190 -11.70 -18.72 -11.87
C ASP A 190 -11.72 -20.12 -11.22
N GLY A 191 -11.91 -20.17 -9.90
CA GLY A 191 -12.01 -21.36 -9.07
C GLY A 191 -10.67 -21.85 -8.51
N ARG A 192 -9.55 -21.16 -8.80
CA ARG A 192 -8.25 -21.50 -8.24
C ARG A 192 -8.01 -20.83 -6.90
N ARG A 193 -7.21 -21.52 -6.06
CA ARG A 193 -6.69 -21.02 -4.79
C ARG A 193 -5.16 -20.94 -4.84
N ASN A 194 -4.59 -20.00 -4.12
CA ASN A 194 -3.15 -19.98 -3.89
C ASN A 194 -2.80 -21.03 -2.84
N HIS A 195 -1.99 -22.03 -3.21
CA HIS A 195 -1.57 -23.09 -2.31
C HIS A 195 -0.05 -23.17 -2.20
N LEU A 196 0.42 -23.57 -1.02
CA LEU A 196 1.83 -23.80 -0.74
C LEU A 196 2.27 -25.20 -1.16
N PHE A 197 3.47 -25.26 -1.74
CA PHE A 197 4.14 -26.48 -2.15
C PHE A 197 5.57 -26.49 -1.64
N ALA A 198 6.04 -27.65 -1.21
CA ALA A 198 7.43 -27.87 -0.85
C ALA A 198 8.21 -28.39 -2.08
N VAL A 199 9.30 -27.72 -2.41
CA VAL A 199 10.21 -28.08 -3.51
C VAL A 199 11.56 -28.44 -2.92
N ALA A 200 11.97 -29.71 -3.05
CA ALA A 200 13.31 -30.15 -2.65
C ALA A 200 14.38 -29.54 -3.57
N LEU A 201 15.52 -29.16 -3.00
CA LEU A 201 16.66 -28.63 -3.73
C LEU A 201 17.83 -29.63 -3.71
N ASN A 202 18.49 -29.82 -4.85
CA ASN A 202 19.72 -30.58 -4.96
C ASN A 202 20.95 -29.80 -4.44
N GLY A 203 22.14 -30.36 -4.50
CA GLY A 203 23.38 -29.72 -4.06
C GLY A 203 23.75 -28.43 -4.79
N GLU A 204 23.17 -28.19 -5.97
CA GLU A 204 23.35 -26.96 -6.74
C GLU A 204 22.27 -25.90 -6.44
N GLY A 205 21.31 -26.21 -5.55
CA GLY A 205 20.20 -25.33 -5.20
C GLY A 205 19.14 -25.24 -6.31
N VAL A 206 18.98 -26.27 -7.13
CA VAL A 206 17.97 -26.40 -8.18
C VAL A 206 16.91 -27.41 -7.72
N ALA A 207 15.67 -27.23 -8.14
CA ALA A 207 14.57 -28.14 -7.82
C ALA A 207 14.89 -29.59 -8.22
N SER A 208 14.60 -30.53 -7.32
CA SER A 208 14.77 -31.95 -7.49
C SER A 208 13.46 -32.67 -7.20
N GLY A 209 12.90 -33.32 -8.19
CA GLY A 209 11.59 -33.96 -8.12
C GLY A 209 10.41 -32.99 -8.28
N GLU A 210 9.21 -33.54 -8.16
CA GLU A 210 7.95 -32.77 -8.30
C GLU A 210 7.65 -31.96 -7.02
N PRO A 211 7.08 -30.74 -7.16
CA PRO A 211 6.59 -29.97 -6.02
C PRO A 211 5.53 -30.72 -5.23
N ARG A 212 5.73 -30.84 -3.93
CA ARG A 212 4.82 -31.56 -3.04
C ARG A 212 3.74 -30.60 -2.50
N PRO A 213 2.45 -30.88 -2.67
CA PRO A 213 1.38 -30.04 -2.14
C PRO A 213 1.34 -30.12 -0.60
N LEU A 214 1.19 -28.96 0.06
CA LEU A 214 1.04 -28.85 1.51
C LEU A 214 -0.41 -28.56 1.92
N MET A 215 -1.26 -28.14 0.98
CA MET A 215 -2.62 -27.69 1.22
C MET A 215 -3.65 -28.42 0.36
N HIS A 216 -3.38 -29.65 -0.07
CA HIS A 216 -4.33 -30.41 -0.91
C HIS A 216 -5.70 -30.54 -0.23
N GLY A 217 -6.77 -30.23 -0.97
CA GLY A 217 -8.15 -30.25 -0.46
C GLY A 217 -8.52 -29.04 0.42
N PHE A 218 -7.61 -28.06 0.58
CA PHE A 218 -7.83 -26.92 1.45
C PHE A 218 -8.51 -25.75 0.67
N ASP A 219 -9.75 -25.42 1.03
CA ASP A 219 -10.52 -24.37 0.34
C ASP A 219 -10.22 -22.99 0.94
N ALA A 220 -8.97 -22.54 0.80
CA ALA A 220 -8.53 -21.20 1.18
C ALA A 220 -7.24 -20.83 0.44
N ASP A 221 -6.94 -19.54 0.40
CA ASP A 221 -5.75 -18.99 -0.24
C ASP A 221 -4.60 -18.79 0.77
N THR A 222 -3.39 -19.22 0.41
CA THR A 222 -2.12 -18.79 1.01
C THR A 222 -1.04 -18.70 -0.09
N PRO A 223 -0.48 -17.53 -0.38
CA PRO A 223 -0.83 -16.21 0.17
C PRO A 223 -2.28 -15.81 -0.03
N THR A 224 -2.78 -15.02 0.91
CA THR A 224 -4.18 -14.59 0.94
C THR A 224 -4.50 -13.63 -0.20
N LYS A 225 -5.69 -13.69 -0.76
CA LYS A 225 -6.14 -12.70 -1.76
C LYS A 225 -6.77 -11.50 -1.05
N PRO A 226 -6.68 -10.28 -1.63
CA PRO A 226 -5.99 -9.95 -2.88
C PRO A 226 -4.52 -9.53 -2.70
N PHE A 227 -4.03 -9.24 -1.48
CA PHE A 227 -2.76 -8.56 -1.23
C PHE A 227 -1.71 -9.40 -0.49
N GLY A 228 -1.99 -10.67 -0.19
CA GLY A 228 -1.08 -11.54 0.53
C GLY A 228 0.25 -11.81 -0.21
N GLY A 229 1.29 -12.10 0.56
CA GLY A 229 2.64 -12.31 0.08
C GLY A 229 3.39 -13.39 0.87
N ASP A 230 4.73 -13.31 0.84
CA ASP A 230 5.57 -14.25 1.57
C ASP A 230 5.55 -14.03 3.11
N ASP A 231 4.91 -12.98 3.59
CA ASP A 231 4.65 -12.71 5.01
C ASP A 231 3.45 -13.50 5.56
N ASP A 232 2.59 -14.05 4.70
CA ASP A 232 1.50 -14.93 5.11
C ASP A 232 1.95 -16.33 5.55
N PHE A 233 3.21 -16.70 5.33
CA PHE A 233 3.71 -18.00 5.74
C PHE A 233 5.18 -17.94 6.18
N VAL A 234 5.55 -18.83 7.09
CA VAL A 234 6.91 -18.94 7.64
C VAL A 234 7.32 -20.39 7.82
N ILE A 235 8.61 -20.67 7.63
CA ILE A 235 9.19 -21.99 7.87
C ILE A 235 9.79 -22.02 9.28
N SER A 236 9.54 -23.07 10.05
CA SER A 236 10.14 -23.23 11.38
C SER A 236 11.67 -23.25 11.30
N PRO A 237 12.41 -22.76 12.32
CA PRO A 237 13.87 -22.69 12.30
C PRO A 237 14.55 -24.06 12.14
N ASP A 238 13.90 -25.16 12.57
CA ASP A 238 14.39 -26.54 12.38
C ASP A 238 14.08 -27.08 10.97
N GLY A 239 13.37 -26.32 10.14
CA GLY A 239 13.00 -26.67 8.76
C GLY A 239 11.97 -27.78 8.63
N ARG A 240 11.19 -28.08 9.70
CA ARG A 240 10.27 -29.24 9.73
C ARG A 240 8.81 -28.88 9.50
N ALA A 241 8.41 -27.64 9.72
CA ALA A 241 7.04 -27.19 9.59
C ALA A 241 6.93 -25.87 8.86
N VAL A 242 5.78 -25.65 8.24
CA VAL A 242 5.34 -24.35 7.71
C VAL A 242 4.13 -23.88 8.52
N VAL A 243 4.17 -22.64 9.01
CA VAL A 243 3.01 -21.97 9.60
C VAL A 243 2.53 -20.90 8.64
N PHE A 244 1.23 -20.82 8.41
CA PHE A 244 0.65 -19.91 7.44
C PHE A 244 -0.72 -19.37 7.89
N SER A 245 -1.09 -18.21 7.39
CA SER A 245 -2.40 -17.60 7.58
C SER A 245 -3.36 -18.01 6.47
N ALA A 246 -4.59 -18.38 6.80
CA ALA A 246 -5.61 -18.72 5.82
C ALA A 246 -7.03 -18.53 6.38
N LYS A 247 -7.97 -18.12 5.50
CA LYS A 247 -9.40 -17.93 5.81
C LYS A 247 -10.20 -19.15 5.33
N VAL A 248 -10.41 -20.12 6.22
CA VAL A 248 -11.18 -21.35 5.92
C VAL A 248 -12.62 -21.16 6.39
N ALA A 249 -13.44 -20.58 5.57
CA ALA A 249 -14.81 -20.19 5.94
C ALA A 249 -15.91 -20.75 5.01
N GLY A 250 -15.53 -21.49 3.95
CA GLY A 250 -16.49 -22.06 2.98
C GLY A 250 -17.40 -20.99 2.39
N ARG A 251 -18.71 -21.15 2.52
CA ARG A 251 -19.70 -20.18 1.98
C ARG A 251 -19.68 -18.82 2.70
N ASN A 252 -19.14 -18.76 3.92
CA ASN A 252 -19.07 -17.54 4.73
C ASN A 252 -17.85 -16.67 4.41
N GLU A 253 -16.98 -17.10 3.50
CA GLU A 253 -15.74 -16.39 3.15
C GLU A 253 -15.96 -14.90 2.81
N PRO A 254 -17.02 -14.48 2.08
CA PRO A 254 -17.22 -13.10 1.66
C PRO A 254 -17.66 -12.13 2.78
N TRP A 255 -18.09 -12.62 3.92
CA TRP A 255 -18.58 -11.80 5.05
C TRP A 255 -17.95 -12.14 6.39
N THR A 256 -16.78 -12.80 6.38
CA THR A 256 -16.01 -13.04 7.59
C THR A 256 -14.58 -12.51 7.46
N THR A 257 -14.03 -12.05 8.59
CA THR A 257 -12.60 -11.69 8.72
C THR A 257 -11.81 -12.74 9.49
N ASN A 258 -12.35 -13.94 9.71
CA ASN A 258 -11.70 -14.99 10.49
C ASN A 258 -10.58 -15.68 9.71
N PHE A 259 -9.39 -15.11 9.74
CA PHE A 259 -8.17 -15.78 9.33
C PHE A 259 -7.54 -16.46 10.52
N ASP A 260 -7.19 -17.74 10.38
CA ASP A 260 -6.46 -18.50 11.39
C ASP A 260 -5.02 -18.79 10.97
N LEU A 261 -4.16 -19.07 11.94
CA LEU A 261 -2.84 -19.65 11.69
C LEU A 261 -2.95 -21.16 11.65
N TRP A 262 -2.38 -21.73 10.60
CA TRP A 262 -2.33 -23.16 10.34
C TRP A 262 -0.89 -23.64 10.32
N SER A 263 -0.64 -24.88 10.74
CA SER A 263 0.67 -25.52 10.70
C SER A 263 0.60 -26.82 9.92
N VAL A 264 1.56 -27.04 9.04
CA VAL A 264 1.69 -28.28 8.26
C VAL A 264 3.15 -28.76 8.28
N PRO A 265 3.42 -30.09 8.43
CA PRO A 265 4.75 -30.62 8.23
C PRO A 265 5.26 -30.33 6.81
N ILE A 266 6.54 -29.94 6.67
CA ILE A 266 7.14 -29.57 5.37
C ILE A 266 7.19 -30.75 4.39
N ASP A 267 7.13 -31.99 4.91
CA ASP A 267 7.04 -33.22 4.13
C ASP A 267 5.59 -33.58 3.71
N GLY A 268 4.60 -32.78 4.10
CA GLY A 268 3.19 -33.03 3.76
C GLY A 268 2.62 -34.34 4.39
N SER A 269 3.28 -34.90 5.40
CA SER A 269 2.90 -36.20 5.99
C SER A 269 1.57 -36.17 6.74
N ARG A 270 1.07 -34.99 7.09
CA ARG A 270 -0.21 -34.77 7.77
C ARG A 270 -0.90 -33.51 7.19
N PRO A 271 -2.24 -33.42 7.24
CA PRO A 271 -2.97 -32.22 6.83
C PRO A 271 -2.65 -31.04 7.75
N PRO A 272 -2.91 -29.77 7.29
CA PRO A 272 -2.79 -28.58 8.10
C PRO A 272 -3.61 -28.64 9.39
N GLN A 273 -3.01 -28.22 10.50
CA GLN A 273 -3.65 -28.11 11.82
C GLN A 273 -3.85 -26.64 12.18
N ASN A 274 -5.06 -26.27 12.60
CA ASN A 274 -5.39 -24.92 13.07
C ASN A 274 -4.74 -24.67 14.46
N LEU A 275 -3.97 -23.60 14.57
CA LEU A 275 -3.26 -23.20 15.80
C LEU A 275 -4.03 -22.17 16.62
N THR A 276 -4.96 -21.43 16.00
CA THR A 276 -5.63 -20.27 16.61
C THR A 276 -7.15 -20.34 16.53
N ALA A 277 -7.74 -21.51 16.36
CA ALA A 277 -9.17 -21.77 16.21
C ALA A 277 -10.08 -21.11 17.29
N ALA A 278 -9.52 -20.78 18.46
CA ALA A 278 -10.24 -20.11 19.55
C ALA A 278 -10.53 -18.62 19.24
N ASN A 279 -9.68 -17.95 18.47
CA ASN A 279 -9.93 -16.60 17.98
C ASN A 279 -10.87 -16.69 16.77
N LYS A 280 -11.88 -15.80 16.70
CA LYS A 280 -12.82 -15.72 15.58
C LYS A 280 -12.61 -14.44 14.76
N ALA A 281 -11.54 -13.71 15.06
CA ALA A 281 -11.07 -12.55 14.32
C ALA A 281 -9.81 -12.90 13.50
N TRP A 282 -9.11 -11.91 13.03
CA TRP A 282 -7.99 -12.07 12.11
C TRP A 282 -6.67 -12.36 12.84
N ASP A 283 -6.06 -13.52 12.58
CA ASP A 283 -4.68 -13.86 12.96
C ASP A 283 -3.78 -13.88 11.71
N ALA A 284 -2.65 -13.15 11.73
CA ALA A 284 -1.84 -12.93 10.54
C ALA A 284 -0.33 -12.81 10.83
N ALA A 285 0.46 -12.88 9.76
CA ALA A 285 1.89 -12.57 9.71
C ALA A 285 2.72 -13.34 10.77
N PRO A 286 2.70 -14.69 10.76
CA PRO A 286 3.44 -15.49 11.71
C PRO A 286 4.96 -15.38 11.48
N ILE A 287 5.73 -15.23 12.56
CA ILE A 287 7.20 -15.23 12.54
C ILE A 287 7.77 -16.00 13.74
N PHE A 288 8.74 -16.88 13.52
CA PHE A 288 9.44 -17.58 14.59
C PHE A 288 10.58 -16.75 15.17
N SER A 289 10.80 -16.86 16.49
CA SER A 289 12.07 -16.49 17.09
C SER A 289 13.20 -17.37 16.53
N ALA A 290 14.43 -16.88 16.51
CA ALA A 290 15.56 -17.61 15.93
C ALA A 290 15.84 -18.96 16.62
N ASP A 291 15.54 -19.09 17.92
CA ASP A 291 15.65 -20.32 18.70
C ASP A 291 14.47 -21.29 18.53
N GLY A 292 13.45 -20.90 17.78
CA GLY A 292 12.25 -21.68 17.50
C GLY A 292 11.30 -21.86 18.68
N LYS A 293 11.54 -21.20 19.82
CA LYS A 293 10.70 -21.37 21.02
C LYS A 293 9.39 -20.59 20.92
N TRP A 294 9.40 -19.47 20.21
CA TRP A 294 8.26 -18.55 20.11
C TRP A 294 7.81 -18.38 18.68
N LEU A 295 6.50 -18.35 18.49
CA LEU A 295 5.84 -17.86 17.30
C LEU A 295 5.19 -16.51 17.66
N ALA A 296 5.67 -15.41 17.07
CA ALA A 296 4.99 -14.13 17.13
C ALA A 296 4.02 -14.01 15.96
N TYR A 297 2.88 -13.35 16.19
CA TYR A 297 1.89 -13.07 15.15
C TYR A 297 1.03 -11.87 15.54
N ARG A 298 0.30 -11.34 14.58
CA ARG A 298 -0.69 -10.28 14.81
C ARG A 298 -2.06 -10.89 14.98
N ALA A 299 -2.87 -10.37 15.92
CA ALA A 299 -4.22 -10.85 16.16
C ALA A 299 -5.19 -9.72 16.45
N MET A 300 -6.32 -9.71 15.77
CA MET A 300 -7.49 -8.89 16.11
C MET A 300 -8.34 -9.59 17.17
N LYS A 301 -9.27 -8.85 17.78
CA LYS A 301 -10.17 -9.38 18.82
C LYS A 301 -11.64 -9.42 18.37
N ARG A 302 -12.04 -8.57 17.44
CA ARG A 302 -13.44 -8.41 17.02
C ARG A 302 -13.69 -9.04 15.66
N PRO A 303 -14.47 -10.14 15.60
CA PRO A 303 -14.86 -10.74 14.32
C PRO A 303 -15.65 -9.75 13.45
N GLY A 304 -15.38 -9.77 12.14
CA GLY A 304 -16.06 -8.92 11.16
C GLY A 304 -15.49 -7.51 11.00
N PHE A 305 -14.66 -7.04 11.92
CA PHE A 305 -14.07 -5.70 11.85
C PHE A 305 -12.62 -5.72 11.37
N GLU A 306 -12.38 -5.38 10.13
CA GLU A 306 -11.02 -5.40 9.55
C GLU A 306 -10.12 -4.24 9.98
N ALA A 307 -10.68 -3.19 10.61
CA ALA A 307 -9.91 -2.10 11.21
C ALA A 307 -9.73 -2.24 12.73
N ASP A 308 -10.01 -3.42 13.30
CA ASP A 308 -9.70 -3.71 14.67
C ASP A 308 -8.18 -3.68 14.91
N ARG A 309 -7.78 -3.29 16.12
CA ARG A 309 -6.36 -3.23 16.48
C ARG A 309 -5.73 -4.62 16.44
N PHE A 310 -4.69 -4.76 15.63
CA PHE A 310 -3.82 -5.91 15.75
C PHE A 310 -3.01 -5.85 17.05
N ALA A 311 -3.22 -6.81 17.93
CA ALA A 311 -2.34 -7.09 19.07
C ALA A 311 -1.13 -7.91 18.60
N ILE A 312 0.00 -7.78 19.31
CA ILE A 312 1.15 -8.65 19.13
C ILE A 312 1.00 -9.85 20.06
N MET A 313 0.88 -11.04 19.50
CA MET A 313 0.74 -12.28 20.25
C MET A 313 2.02 -13.10 20.20
N LEU A 314 2.38 -13.71 21.32
CA LEU A 314 3.44 -14.73 21.40
C LEU A 314 2.84 -16.07 21.81
N ARG A 315 3.10 -17.08 20.98
CA ARG A 315 2.77 -18.48 21.26
C ARG A 315 4.05 -19.24 21.58
N GLU A 316 4.13 -19.85 22.76
CA GLU A 316 5.21 -20.77 23.12
C GLU A 316 5.01 -22.09 22.37
N ILE A 317 6.00 -22.52 21.59
CA ILE A 317 5.86 -23.70 20.72
C ILE A 317 5.70 -24.98 21.53
N GLY A 318 6.46 -25.12 22.62
CA GLY A 318 6.44 -26.34 23.44
C GLY A 318 5.12 -26.57 24.19
N SER A 319 4.51 -25.52 24.73
CA SER A 319 3.29 -25.63 25.55
C SER A 319 2.02 -25.22 24.79
N GLY A 320 2.16 -24.50 23.70
CA GLY A 320 1.04 -23.89 22.96
C GLY A 320 0.38 -22.70 23.67
N LYS A 321 0.89 -22.27 24.84
CA LYS A 321 0.35 -21.12 25.57
C LYS A 321 0.61 -19.82 24.80
N THR A 322 -0.37 -18.92 24.84
CA THR A 322 -0.30 -17.61 24.18
C THR A 322 -0.38 -16.47 25.19
N ARG A 323 0.26 -15.34 24.87
CA ARG A 323 0.14 -14.09 25.61
C ARG A 323 0.26 -12.89 24.67
N GLU A 324 -0.40 -11.78 25.02
CA GLU A 324 -0.23 -10.50 24.34
C GLU A 324 1.04 -9.79 24.83
N VAL A 325 1.76 -9.16 23.91
CA VAL A 325 2.92 -8.29 24.21
C VAL A 325 2.48 -6.84 24.13
N ALA A 326 2.89 -6.01 25.08
CA ALA A 326 2.59 -4.59 25.12
C ALA A 326 1.08 -4.26 25.00
N PRO A 327 0.19 -4.85 25.83
CA PRO A 327 -1.26 -4.65 25.70
C PRO A 327 -1.72 -3.20 25.88
N ALA A 328 -0.92 -2.36 26.54
CA ALA A 328 -1.19 -0.93 26.71
C ALA A 328 -0.76 -0.07 25.50
N TRP A 329 -0.09 -0.66 24.51
CA TRP A 329 0.31 0.06 23.30
C TRP A 329 -0.85 0.11 22.31
N ASP A 330 -1.55 1.23 22.29
CA ASP A 330 -2.74 1.45 21.47
C ASP A 330 -2.38 1.89 20.05
N ARG A 331 -1.62 1.02 19.36
CA ARG A 331 -1.32 1.11 17.92
C ARG A 331 -1.49 -0.27 17.30
N SER A 332 -1.76 -0.30 16.00
CA SER A 332 -1.90 -1.52 15.20
C SER A 332 -0.61 -1.76 14.42
N PRO A 333 0.21 -2.78 14.79
CA PRO A 333 1.41 -3.11 14.02
C PRO A 333 1.04 -3.68 12.65
N ASP A 334 1.71 -3.24 11.58
CA ASP A 334 1.53 -3.80 10.25
C ASP A 334 2.45 -5.01 10.02
N LYS A 335 3.73 -4.90 10.31
CA LYS A 335 4.73 -5.97 10.12
C LYS A 335 5.52 -6.19 11.40
N LEU A 336 5.88 -7.45 11.65
CA LEU A 336 6.74 -7.85 12.77
C LEU A 336 8.03 -8.47 12.24
N VAL A 337 9.17 -8.18 12.91
CA VAL A 337 10.45 -8.86 12.71
C VAL A 337 11.13 -9.06 14.08
N TRP A 338 11.65 -10.26 14.34
CA TRP A 338 12.45 -10.52 15.53
C TRP A 338 13.86 -9.94 15.43
N SER A 339 14.37 -9.39 16.54
CA SER A 339 15.82 -9.33 16.72
C SER A 339 16.40 -10.74 16.77
N ARG A 340 17.63 -10.92 16.32
CA ARG A 340 18.24 -12.26 16.26
C ARG A 340 18.47 -12.88 17.63
N ASP A 341 18.61 -12.09 18.69
CA ASP A 341 18.71 -12.55 20.07
C ASP A 341 17.37 -12.94 20.72
N GLY A 342 16.26 -12.75 20.01
CA GLY A 342 14.91 -13.08 20.47
C GLY A 342 14.37 -12.19 21.59
N ARG A 343 15.01 -11.04 21.88
CA ARG A 343 14.59 -10.15 22.98
C ARG A 343 13.69 -9.00 22.53
N THR A 344 13.82 -8.60 21.28
CA THR A 344 13.09 -7.45 20.73
C THR A 344 12.27 -7.88 19.52
N LEU A 345 11.02 -7.41 19.46
CA LEU A 345 10.23 -7.37 18.25
C LEU A 345 10.31 -5.97 17.66
N TYR A 346 10.57 -5.89 16.37
CA TYR A 346 10.44 -4.65 15.62
C TYR A 346 9.09 -4.64 14.90
N ALA A 347 8.44 -3.49 14.87
CA ALA A 347 7.16 -3.29 14.21
C ALA A 347 7.06 -1.91 13.57
N VAL A 348 6.32 -1.82 12.48
CA VAL A 348 5.88 -0.55 11.89
C VAL A 348 4.43 -0.32 12.27
N ALA A 349 4.08 0.90 12.66
CA ALA A 349 2.70 1.29 12.95
C ALA A 349 2.48 2.78 12.71
N ASP A 350 1.23 3.14 12.40
CA ASP A 350 0.80 4.53 12.34
C ASP A 350 0.82 5.17 13.74
N ASP A 351 1.33 6.40 13.81
CA ASP A 351 1.49 7.15 15.05
C ASP A 351 1.38 8.66 14.80
N VAL A 352 0.20 9.21 15.05
CA VAL A 352 -0.11 10.65 14.98
C VAL A 352 0.36 11.30 13.66
N GLY A 353 -0.20 10.80 12.55
CA GLY A 353 0.08 11.31 11.19
C GLY A 353 1.48 10.99 10.68
N ASN A 354 2.16 10.00 11.27
CA ASN A 354 3.40 9.39 10.76
C ASN A 354 3.25 7.88 10.81
N THR A 355 4.06 7.16 10.02
CA THR A 355 4.23 5.71 10.14
C THR A 355 5.65 5.45 10.62
N ARG A 356 5.78 4.88 11.82
CA ARG A 356 7.06 4.80 12.53
C ARG A 356 7.50 3.36 12.78
N LEU A 357 8.81 3.17 12.88
CA LEU A 357 9.42 1.92 13.32
C LEU A 357 9.58 1.93 14.83
N PHE A 358 9.13 0.85 15.47
CA PHE A 358 9.16 0.65 16.92
C PHE A 358 10.01 -0.56 17.29
N ALA A 359 10.70 -0.46 18.44
CA ALA A 359 11.33 -1.57 19.13
C ALA A 359 10.49 -1.91 20.36
N ILE A 360 10.13 -3.18 20.51
CA ILE A 360 9.21 -3.69 21.52
C ILE A 360 9.94 -4.78 22.30
N ASP A 361 10.11 -4.62 23.61
CA ASP A 361 10.65 -5.67 24.48
C ASP A 361 9.68 -6.85 24.52
N ALA A 362 10.11 -7.97 23.98
CA ALA A 362 9.29 -9.17 23.88
C ALA A 362 8.87 -9.75 25.24
N THR A 363 9.60 -9.46 26.33
CA THR A 363 9.35 -9.93 27.69
C THR A 363 8.54 -8.92 28.50
N GLY A 364 9.05 -7.69 28.60
CA GLY A 364 8.47 -6.63 29.44
C GLY A 364 7.46 -5.75 28.76
N GLY A 365 7.26 -5.86 27.45
CA GLY A 365 6.29 -5.09 26.68
C GLY A 365 6.60 -3.60 26.55
N LYS A 366 7.82 -3.14 26.89
CA LYS A 366 8.23 -1.73 26.71
C LYS A 366 8.33 -1.42 25.22
N VAL A 367 7.67 -0.34 24.79
CA VAL A 367 7.66 0.11 23.39
C VAL A 367 8.45 1.41 23.25
N LYS A 368 9.25 1.52 22.21
CA LYS A 368 10.03 2.72 21.87
C LYS A 368 10.03 2.93 20.36
N ALA A 369 9.62 4.12 19.90
CA ALA A 369 9.85 4.55 18.53
C ALA A 369 11.34 4.75 18.27
N ILE A 370 11.84 4.19 17.17
CA ILE A 370 13.27 4.19 16.79
C ILE A 370 13.55 4.85 15.45
N SER A 371 12.52 5.15 14.64
CA SER A 371 12.64 6.04 13.47
C SER A 371 12.24 7.47 13.84
N GLY A 372 12.68 8.43 13.00
CA GLY A 372 12.23 9.81 13.02
C GLY A 372 10.79 9.96 12.46
N PRO A 373 10.26 11.21 12.36
CA PRO A 373 9.02 11.51 11.66
C PRO A 373 9.13 11.16 10.17
N GLY A 374 8.00 10.79 9.56
CA GLY A 374 7.87 10.37 8.18
C GLY A 374 7.08 9.08 8.07
N HIS A 375 7.16 8.42 6.93
CA HIS A 375 6.50 7.17 6.65
C HIS A 375 7.54 6.06 6.42
N VAL A 376 7.59 5.08 7.32
CA VAL A 376 8.39 3.85 7.16
C VAL A 376 7.56 2.83 6.39
N GLY A 377 7.95 2.52 5.15
CA GLY A 377 7.22 1.57 4.30
C GLY A 377 7.59 0.11 4.58
N ALA A 378 8.87 -0.23 4.48
CA ALA A 378 9.35 -1.59 4.68
C ALA A 378 10.61 -1.62 5.54
N PHE A 379 10.85 -2.73 6.24
CA PHE A 379 12.04 -2.88 7.08
C PHE A 379 12.48 -4.34 7.23
N ASP A 380 13.72 -4.53 7.63
CA ASP A 380 14.28 -5.81 8.06
C ASP A 380 15.27 -5.62 9.21
N ALA A 381 15.46 -6.66 10.02
CA ALA A 381 16.34 -6.64 11.19
C ALA A 381 17.29 -7.84 11.21
N GLY A 382 18.56 -7.56 11.45
CA GLY A 382 19.63 -8.55 11.60
C GLY A 382 20.19 -8.63 13.02
N VAL A 383 21.45 -9.04 13.12
CA VAL A 383 22.16 -9.18 14.42
C VAL A 383 22.38 -7.83 15.10
N ALA A 384 22.85 -6.84 14.35
CA ALA A 384 23.26 -5.54 14.87
C ALA A 384 22.63 -4.36 14.14
N ASN A 385 21.95 -4.60 13.03
CA ASN A 385 21.41 -3.57 12.15
C ASN A 385 19.92 -3.75 11.96
N VAL A 386 19.21 -2.64 11.89
CA VAL A 386 17.84 -2.56 11.36
C VAL A 386 17.91 -1.66 10.14
N VAL A 387 17.33 -2.09 9.05
CA VAL A 387 17.27 -1.33 7.80
C VAL A 387 15.80 -1.08 7.43
N PHE A 388 15.51 0.08 6.88
CA PHE A 388 14.14 0.46 6.55
C PHE A 388 14.09 1.47 5.42
N THR A 389 13.00 1.46 4.67
CA THR A 389 12.66 2.53 3.74
C THR A 389 11.89 3.61 4.49
N GLN A 390 12.17 4.86 4.19
CA GLN A 390 11.45 6.00 4.76
C GLN A 390 11.30 7.12 3.74
N ASP A 391 10.13 7.70 3.68
CA ASP A 391 9.76 8.91 2.94
C ASP A 391 9.08 9.93 3.85
N ASN A 392 8.64 11.05 3.26
CA ASN A 392 7.82 12.07 3.89
C ASN A 392 7.17 12.96 2.82
N LEU A 393 6.32 13.89 3.22
CA LEU A 393 5.63 14.81 2.32
C LEU A 393 6.55 15.61 1.36
N THR A 394 7.87 15.66 1.61
CA THR A 394 8.82 16.46 0.79
C THR A 394 9.82 15.61 0.00
N GLY A 395 9.70 14.29 0.04
CA GLY A 395 10.63 13.43 -0.72
C GLY A 395 10.26 11.95 -0.72
N PRO A 396 10.53 11.27 -1.85
CA PRO A 396 10.25 9.84 -2.02
C PRO A 396 11.18 8.97 -1.16
N ALA A 397 10.77 7.72 -0.98
CA ALA A 397 11.43 6.75 -0.14
C ALA A 397 12.93 6.58 -0.46
N GLN A 398 13.72 6.52 0.61
CA GLN A 398 15.12 6.17 0.62
C GLN A 398 15.36 5.03 1.59
N LEU A 399 16.44 4.30 1.40
CA LEU A 399 16.88 3.26 2.34
C LEU A 399 17.74 3.88 3.45
N PHE A 400 17.46 3.47 4.68
CA PHE A 400 18.19 3.86 5.88
C PHE A 400 18.66 2.62 6.65
N ALA A 401 19.71 2.79 7.43
CA ALA A 401 20.11 1.86 8.47
C ALA A 401 20.10 2.56 9.83
N LEU A 402 19.68 1.85 10.88
CA LEU A 402 19.79 2.31 12.25
C LEU A 402 21.19 1.94 12.78
N ASN A 403 21.97 2.93 13.13
CA ASN A 403 23.32 2.76 13.71
C ASN A 403 23.42 3.56 15.00
N GLY A 404 23.63 2.87 16.14
CA GLY A 404 23.74 3.51 17.45
C GLY A 404 22.54 4.40 17.82
N GLY A 405 21.33 4.03 17.37
CA GLY A 405 20.07 4.79 17.59
C GLY A 405 19.86 5.98 16.64
N LYS A 406 20.72 6.16 15.65
CA LYS A 406 20.60 7.20 14.62
C LYS A 406 20.31 6.58 13.25
N SER A 407 19.38 7.17 12.51
CA SER A 407 19.11 6.80 11.12
C SER A 407 20.18 7.34 10.20
N VAL A 408 20.83 6.46 9.44
CA VAL A 408 21.86 6.78 8.44
C VAL A 408 21.31 6.46 7.06
N LYS A 409 21.24 7.46 6.18
CA LYS A 409 20.78 7.31 4.80
C LYS A 409 21.78 6.50 3.98
N LEU A 410 21.28 5.48 3.25
CA LEU A 410 22.11 4.58 2.43
C LEU A 410 21.97 4.83 0.92
N THR A 411 20.87 5.46 0.48
CA THR A 411 20.60 5.69 -0.96
C THR A 411 20.31 7.15 -1.25
N ASN A 412 20.51 7.56 -2.50
CA ASN A 412 20.13 8.88 -3.04
C ASN A 412 19.33 8.69 -4.33
N LEU A 413 18.24 7.91 -4.24
CA LEU A 413 17.35 7.66 -5.39
C LEU A 413 16.64 8.94 -5.82
N ASN A 414 16.43 9.07 -7.14
CA ASN A 414 15.76 10.22 -7.75
C ASN A 414 16.47 11.58 -7.58
N GLU A 415 17.70 11.62 -7.02
CA GLU A 415 18.41 12.88 -6.77
C GLU A 415 18.51 13.76 -8.03
N LYS A 416 18.86 13.15 -9.16
CA LYS A 416 18.98 13.86 -10.44
C LYS A 416 17.64 14.44 -10.91
N ALA A 417 16.55 13.67 -10.77
CA ALA A 417 15.21 14.07 -11.16
C ALA A 417 14.63 15.18 -10.26
N LEU A 418 15.04 15.21 -9.01
CA LEU A 418 14.51 16.13 -7.99
C LEU A 418 15.43 17.31 -7.67
N LYS A 419 16.64 17.37 -8.22
CA LYS A 419 17.67 18.38 -7.90
C LYS A 419 17.16 19.83 -8.02
N ASN A 420 16.36 20.11 -9.03
CA ASN A 420 15.83 21.45 -9.30
C ASN A 420 14.32 21.55 -9.03
N VAL A 421 13.75 20.59 -8.29
CA VAL A 421 12.32 20.58 -7.98
C VAL A 421 12.05 21.29 -6.67
N ARG A 422 11.08 22.22 -6.69
CA ARG A 422 10.57 22.86 -5.49
C ARG A 422 9.37 22.13 -4.96
N PHE A 423 9.44 21.77 -3.68
CA PHE A 423 8.33 21.24 -2.92
C PHE A 423 7.65 22.31 -2.08
N GLY A 424 6.35 22.23 -1.95
CA GLY A 424 5.60 23.00 -0.96
C GLY A 424 5.98 22.54 0.46
N GLN A 425 6.07 23.50 1.39
CA GLN A 425 6.45 23.20 2.77
C GLN A 425 5.22 22.69 3.55
N PRO A 426 5.27 21.49 4.14
CA PRO A 426 4.21 20.95 4.97
C PRO A 426 4.30 21.49 6.40
N GLU A 427 3.16 21.63 7.05
CA GLU A 427 3.04 21.91 8.48
C GLU A 427 1.91 21.06 9.05
N GLN A 428 2.18 20.29 10.11
CA GLN A 428 1.15 19.59 10.85
C GLN A 428 0.40 20.58 11.75
N PHE A 429 -0.91 20.47 11.80
CA PHE A 429 -1.75 21.23 12.73
C PHE A 429 -2.65 20.31 13.56
N VAL A 430 -3.16 20.84 14.66
CA VAL A 430 -4.09 20.16 15.54
C VAL A 430 -5.20 21.11 15.94
N PHE A 431 -6.41 20.58 16.07
CA PHE A 431 -7.59 21.33 16.52
C PHE A 431 -8.54 20.41 17.30
N LYS A 432 -9.57 20.98 17.92
CA LYS A 432 -10.60 20.23 18.63
C LYS A 432 -11.74 19.88 17.66
N GLY A 433 -11.87 18.58 17.38
CA GLY A 433 -12.88 18.01 16.49
C GLY A 433 -14.16 17.57 17.21
N TRP A 434 -14.76 16.50 16.68
CA TRP A 434 -15.89 15.84 17.31
C TRP A 434 -15.52 15.42 18.75
N ASN A 435 -16.48 15.39 19.63
CA ASN A 435 -16.30 15.06 21.06
C ASN A 435 -15.20 15.89 21.76
N ASN A 436 -14.81 17.05 21.20
CA ASN A 436 -13.73 17.88 21.73
C ASN A 436 -12.37 17.16 21.82
N GLU A 437 -12.15 16.13 20.98
CA GLU A 437 -10.90 15.39 20.87
C GLU A 437 -9.89 16.09 19.93
N ASN A 438 -8.61 15.74 20.05
CA ASN A 438 -7.59 16.28 19.17
C ASN A 438 -7.68 15.59 17.81
N VAL A 439 -7.87 16.39 16.76
CA VAL A 439 -7.84 15.96 15.37
C VAL A 439 -6.64 16.63 14.68
N TYR A 440 -5.93 15.86 13.88
CA TYR A 440 -4.69 16.30 13.25
C TYR A 440 -4.88 16.42 11.73
N GLY A 441 -4.01 17.20 11.12
CA GLY A 441 -3.98 17.35 9.67
C GLY A 441 -2.69 17.99 9.20
N TYR A 442 -2.54 18.10 7.90
CA TYR A 442 -1.41 18.80 7.27
C TYR A 442 -1.91 19.91 6.36
N VAL A 443 -1.20 21.04 6.40
CA VAL A 443 -1.28 22.06 5.37
C VAL A 443 0.03 22.06 4.59
N VAL A 444 -0.06 22.01 3.25
CA VAL A 444 1.11 22.12 2.37
C VAL A 444 1.02 23.44 1.60
N LYS A 445 2.01 24.30 1.76
CA LYS A 445 2.10 25.59 1.05
C LYS A 445 2.32 25.33 -0.46
N PRO A 446 1.84 26.22 -1.35
CA PRO A 446 2.22 26.15 -2.76
C PRO A 446 3.74 26.15 -2.94
N ALA A 447 4.25 25.49 -3.98
CA ALA A 447 5.68 25.42 -4.25
C ALA A 447 6.32 26.80 -4.50
N ASP A 448 5.54 27.76 -5.00
CA ASP A 448 5.91 29.15 -5.25
C ASP A 448 5.37 30.11 -4.19
N PHE A 449 5.22 29.65 -2.96
CA PHE A 449 4.63 30.43 -1.86
C PHE A 449 5.31 31.76 -1.65
N GLN A 450 4.51 32.81 -1.55
CA GLN A 450 4.93 34.18 -1.24
C GLN A 450 4.12 34.72 -0.04
N PRO A 451 4.77 35.25 1.00
CA PRO A 451 4.05 35.88 2.11
C PRO A 451 3.10 36.99 1.64
N GLY A 452 1.91 37.07 2.25
CA GLY A 452 0.91 38.07 1.93
C GLY A 452 0.00 37.72 0.74
N ARG A 453 0.36 36.73 -0.08
CA ARG A 453 -0.48 36.27 -1.21
C ARG A 453 -1.49 35.21 -0.72
N LYS A 454 -2.70 35.25 -1.26
CA LYS A 454 -3.75 34.23 -1.05
C LYS A 454 -3.77 33.21 -2.21
N TYR A 455 -3.94 31.93 -1.85
CA TYR A 455 -3.90 30.81 -2.79
C TYR A 455 -5.19 30.01 -2.78
N PRO A 456 -5.64 29.49 -3.93
CA PRO A 456 -6.75 28.56 -3.99
C PRO A 456 -6.42 27.27 -3.19
N VAL A 457 -7.45 26.61 -2.68
CA VAL A 457 -7.29 25.47 -1.78
C VAL A 457 -7.76 24.17 -2.42
N ALA A 458 -6.91 23.15 -2.36
CA ALA A 458 -7.25 21.75 -2.57
C ALA A 458 -7.49 21.12 -1.19
N PHE A 459 -8.74 20.77 -0.88
CA PHE A 459 -9.11 20.09 0.35
C PHE A 459 -9.24 18.60 0.06
N LEU A 460 -8.22 17.81 0.46
CA LEU A 460 -8.14 16.39 0.16
C LEU A 460 -8.70 15.58 1.33
N ILE A 461 -9.61 14.67 1.03
CA ILE A 461 -10.26 13.78 1.99
C ILE A 461 -9.83 12.35 1.65
N HIS A 462 -9.19 11.67 2.61
CA HIS A 462 -8.67 10.33 2.39
C HIS A 462 -9.77 9.26 2.34
N GLY A 463 -9.43 8.16 1.70
CA GLY A 463 -10.22 6.93 1.70
C GLY A 463 -9.91 6.03 2.91
N GLY A 464 -10.50 4.89 2.94
CA GLY A 464 -10.53 3.93 4.00
C GLY A 464 -11.98 3.64 4.36
N PRO A 465 -12.56 4.24 5.42
CA PRO A 465 -12.14 5.46 6.12
C PRO A 465 -11.00 5.29 7.14
N GLN A 466 -10.73 4.05 7.55
CA GLN A 466 -9.64 3.73 8.48
C GLN A 466 -8.29 3.79 7.73
N GLY A 467 -7.67 4.96 7.74
CA GLY A 467 -6.41 5.29 7.09
C GLY A 467 -5.88 6.63 7.56
N SER A 468 -4.86 7.17 6.91
CA SER A 468 -4.30 8.51 7.20
C SER A 468 -3.71 9.11 5.94
N MET A 469 -3.83 10.43 5.77
CA MET A 469 -3.08 11.23 4.79
C MET A 469 -1.83 11.86 5.41
N GLY A 470 -1.21 11.18 6.35
CA GLY A 470 -0.12 11.67 7.17
C GLY A 470 1.10 12.20 6.43
N ASN A 471 2.26 12.08 7.08
CA ASN A 471 3.56 12.51 6.54
C ASN A 471 4.14 11.47 5.57
N ASP A 472 3.41 11.20 4.47
CA ASP A 472 3.68 10.18 3.47
C ASP A 472 3.89 10.81 2.08
N PHE A 473 4.89 10.34 1.33
CA PHE A 473 5.08 10.64 -0.09
C PHE A 473 4.21 9.73 -0.94
N HIS A 474 2.93 9.93 -0.89
CA HIS A 474 1.95 9.09 -1.54
C HIS A 474 2.03 9.13 -3.07
N TYR A 475 2.21 7.99 -3.76
CA TYR A 475 2.39 7.97 -5.21
C TYR A 475 1.08 8.09 -6.02
N ARG A 476 -0.09 8.05 -5.40
CA ARG A 476 -1.41 8.24 -6.06
C ARG A 476 -2.03 9.60 -5.73
N TRP A 477 -2.14 9.97 -4.46
CA TRP A 477 -2.72 11.21 -3.96
C TRP A 477 -1.65 12.10 -3.30
N ASN A 478 -0.62 12.50 -4.10
CA ASN A 478 0.51 13.27 -3.55
C ASN A 478 0.16 14.76 -3.42
N PRO A 479 0.11 15.33 -2.19
CA PRO A 479 -0.19 16.74 -1.97
C PRO A 479 0.73 17.70 -2.74
N GLN A 480 1.96 17.29 -3.02
CA GLN A 480 2.93 18.12 -3.73
C GLN A 480 2.55 18.36 -5.21
N ALA A 481 1.76 17.49 -5.82
CA ALA A 481 1.30 17.71 -7.20
C ALA A 481 0.33 18.90 -7.28
N TRP A 482 -0.53 19.10 -6.28
CA TRP A 482 -1.38 20.28 -6.17
C TRP A 482 -0.60 21.51 -5.72
N ALA A 483 0.33 21.33 -4.77
CA ALA A 483 1.21 22.42 -4.34
C ALA A 483 2.06 22.96 -5.50
N GLY A 484 2.58 22.07 -6.36
CA GLY A 484 3.29 22.43 -7.58
C GLY A 484 2.41 23.14 -8.62
N ALA A 485 1.11 22.83 -8.65
CA ALA A 485 0.13 23.51 -9.50
C ALA A 485 -0.36 24.87 -8.93
N GLY A 486 0.16 25.31 -7.78
CA GLY A 486 -0.11 26.59 -7.14
C GLY A 486 -1.28 26.58 -6.16
N TYR A 487 -1.71 25.43 -5.68
CA TYR A 487 -2.72 25.31 -4.63
C TYR A 487 -2.06 25.19 -3.25
N ALA A 488 -2.70 25.76 -2.24
CA ALA A 488 -2.50 25.33 -0.87
C ALA A 488 -3.28 24.04 -0.67
N VAL A 489 -2.67 23.04 -0.05
CA VAL A 489 -3.32 21.74 0.17
C VAL A 489 -3.63 21.58 1.66
N VAL A 490 -4.82 21.10 1.97
CA VAL A 490 -5.25 20.78 3.35
C VAL A 490 -5.73 19.34 3.38
N THR A 491 -5.22 18.57 4.35
CA THR A 491 -5.66 17.21 4.67
C THR A 491 -6.01 17.13 6.15
N ILE A 492 -6.98 16.32 6.50
CA ILE A 492 -7.42 16.10 7.90
C ILE A 492 -7.61 14.61 8.12
N ASP A 493 -6.99 14.09 9.16
CA ASP A 493 -7.22 12.74 9.68
C ASP A 493 -8.40 12.78 10.66
N PHE A 494 -9.61 12.68 10.13
CA PHE A 494 -10.87 12.75 10.87
C PHE A 494 -11.10 11.50 11.72
N HIS A 495 -12.05 11.51 12.65
CA HIS A 495 -12.45 10.33 13.42
C HIS A 495 -12.80 9.16 12.50
N GLY A 496 -12.17 8.03 12.74
CA GLY A 496 -12.07 6.88 11.85
C GLY A 496 -10.64 6.61 11.38
N SER A 497 -9.79 7.64 11.30
CA SER A 497 -8.40 7.49 10.86
C SER A 497 -7.57 6.61 11.79
N SER A 498 -6.57 5.92 11.22
CA SER A 498 -5.60 5.08 11.95
C SER A 498 -4.50 5.93 12.64
N GLY A 499 -3.83 5.33 13.64
CA GLY A 499 -2.67 5.95 14.29
C GLY A 499 -2.99 6.89 15.46
N TYR A 500 -4.25 7.04 15.84
CA TYR A 500 -4.71 7.92 16.94
C TYR A 500 -5.29 7.15 18.13
N GLY A 501 -5.20 5.82 18.10
CA GLY A 501 -5.79 4.89 19.06
C GLY A 501 -7.07 4.26 18.54
N GLN A 502 -7.41 3.08 19.09
CA GLN A 502 -8.53 2.28 18.59
C GLN A 502 -9.88 2.98 18.75
N ASN A 503 -10.09 3.71 19.84
CA ASN A 503 -11.34 4.46 20.04
C ASN A 503 -11.57 5.54 18.98
N PHE A 504 -10.49 6.18 18.51
CA PHE A 504 -10.56 7.16 17.43
C PHE A 504 -10.93 6.49 16.09
N THR A 505 -10.35 5.31 15.82
CA THR A 505 -10.66 4.50 14.64
C THR A 505 -12.10 3.98 14.69
N ASP A 506 -12.57 3.49 15.83
CA ASP A 506 -13.92 2.94 16.01
C ASP A 506 -15.03 4.01 15.87
N ALA A 507 -14.70 5.27 16.10
CA ALA A 507 -15.68 6.35 16.15
C ALA A 507 -16.49 6.52 14.86
N ILE A 508 -16.01 6.02 13.73
CA ILE A 508 -16.69 6.16 12.43
C ILE A 508 -17.69 5.06 12.15
N SER A 509 -17.54 3.86 12.73
CA SER A 509 -18.45 2.74 12.49
C SER A 509 -19.90 3.14 12.79
N GLN A 510 -20.78 2.99 11.79
CA GLN A 510 -22.18 3.46 11.78
C GLN A 510 -22.36 4.99 11.86
N HIS A 511 -21.28 5.78 11.67
CA HIS A 511 -21.25 7.25 11.76
C HIS A 511 -20.53 7.90 10.58
N TRP A 512 -20.70 7.35 9.41
CA TRP A 512 -19.94 7.76 8.21
C TRP A 512 -20.10 9.23 7.83
N GLY A 513 -21.28 9.81 8.04
CA GLY A 513 -21.63 11.14 7.54
C GLY A 513 -21.71 12.24 8.59
N ASP A 514 -21.64 11.95 9.88
CA ASP A 514 -21.77 12.94 10.97
C ASP A 514 -20.43 13.28 11.64
N ARG A 515 -19.80 12.35 12.34
CA ARG A 515 -18.58 12.60 13.13
C ARG A 515 -17.40 13.05 12.27
N PRO A 516 -17.06 12.36 11.16
CA PRO A 516 -16.01 12.83 10.24
C PRO A 516 -16.35 14.18 9.61
N LEU A 517 -17.62 14.41 9.26
CA LEU A 517 -18.04 15.68 8.68
C LEU A 517 -17.89 16.85 9.69
N GLU A 518 -18.16 16.61 10.96
CA GLU A 518 -17.92 17.60 12.02
C GLU A 518 -16.44 17.97 12.11
N ASP A 519 -15.55 16.96 12.10
CA ASP A 519 -14.10 17.17 12.06
C ASP A 519 -13.66 17.99 10.85
N LEU A 520 -14.14 17.61 9.67
CA LEU A 520 -13.80 18.32 8.43
C LEU A 520 -14.27 19.78 8.46
N ARG A 521 -15.48 20.05 8.97
CA ARG A 521 -16.01 21.44 9.13
C ARG A 521 -15.23 22.25 10.14
N LYS A 522 -14.95 21.68 11.32
CA LYS A 522 -14.16 22.33 12.38
C LYS A 522 -12.72 22.58 11.93
N GLY A 523 -12.12 21.58 11.27
CA GLY A 523 -10.77 21.69 10.72
C GLY A 523 -10.69 22.74 9.61
N TRP A 524 -11.68 22.81 8.71
CA TRP A 524 -11.78 23.86 7.71
C TRP A 524 -11.82 25.27 8.34
N ALA A 525 -12.66 25.46 9.34
CA ALA A 525 -12.74 26.73 10.06
C ALA A 525 -11.42 27.08 10.75
N HIS A 526 -10.77 26.08 11.39
CA HIS A 526 -9.47 26.23 12.06
C HIS A 526 -8.38 26.69 11.08
N VAL A 527 -8.22 25.99 9.94
CA VAL A 527 -7.14 26.33 9.00
C VAL A 527 -7.34 27.71 8.36
N LEU A 528 -8.58 28.10 8.06
CA LEU A 528 -8.87 29.45 7.55
C LEU A 528 -8.56 30.54 8.55
N SER A 529 -8.76 30.31 9.85
CA SER A 529 -8.42 31.26 10.91
C SER A 529 -6.91 31.34 11.16
N LYS A 530 -6.21 30.19 11.07
CA LYS A 530 -4.76 30.08 11.36
C LYS A 530 -3.88 30.52 10.20
N TYR A 531 -4.26 30.21 8.97
CA TYR A 531 -3.43 30.41 7.78
C TYR A 531 -4.01 31.45 6.84
N ALA A 532 -3.60 32.70 6.99
CA ALA A 532 -4.10 33.85 6.22
C ALA A 532 -3.88 33.73 4.70
N PHE A 533 -2.98 32.86 4.24
CA PHE A 533 -2.70 32.62 2.83
C PHE A 533 -3.74 31.70 2.14
N LEU A 534 -4.62 31.04 2.88
CA LEU A 534 -5.69 30.24 2.30
C LEU A 534 -6.82 31.13 1.80
N ASP A 535 -7.23 30.97 0.54
CA ASP A 535 -8.42 31.60 0.01
C ASP A 535 -9.61 30.63 0.04
N GLY A 536 -10.35 30.62 1.14
CA GLY A 536 -11.51 29.75 1.33
C GLY A 536 -12.65 30.00 0.33
N ARG A 537 -12.62 31.11 -0.43
CA ARG A 537 -13.60 31.38 -1.50
C ARG A 537 -13.22 30.74 -2.83
N ARG A 538 -12.00 30.24 -2.97
CA ARG A 538 -11.47 29.53 -4.12
C ARG A 538 -10.99 28.12 -3.70
N ALA A 539 -11.93 27.27 -3.28
CA ALA A 539 -11.63 25.96 -2.76
C ALA A 539 -12.44 24.87 -3.47
N CYS A 540 -11.81 23.74 -3.74
CA CYS A 540 -12.47 22.49 -4.15
C CYS A 540 -12.21 21.39 -3.13
N ALA A 541 -13.21 20.54 -2.88
CA ALA A 541 -13.06 19.33 -2.08
C ALA A 541 -12.90 18.11 -3.00
N LEU A 542 -11.94 17.25 -2.67
CA LEU A 542 -11.57 16.10 -3.46
C LEU A 542 -11.40 14.89 -2.55
N GLY A 543 -11.83 13.73 -3.01
CA GLY A 543 -11.57 12.49 -2.28
C GLY A 543 -11.71 11.26 -3.15
N GLY A 544 -11.13 10.15 -2.68
CA GLY A 544 -11.25 8.84 -3.31
C GLY A 544 -11.79 7.80 -2.34
N SER A 545 -12.54 6.79 -2.84
CA SER A 545 -13.13 5.75 -2.00
C SER A 545 -14.07 6.35 -0.94
N TYR A 546 -13.87 6.09 0.34
CA TYR A 546 -14.62 6.82 1.38
C TYR A 546 -14.51 8.35 1.21
N GLY A 547 -13.35 8.88 0.80
CA GLY A 547 -13.20 10.31 0.52
C GLY A 547 -14.12 10.79 -0.62
N GLY A 548 -14.32 9.96 -1.65
CA GLY A 548 -15.30 10.19 -2.72
C GLY A 548 -16.73 10.17 -2.21
N TYR A 549 -17.07 9.18 -1.38
CA TYR A 549 -18.34 9.14 -0.63
C TYR A 549 -18.56 10.45 0.15
N MET A 550 -17.56 10.89 0.92
CA MET A 550 -17.68 12.11 1.71
C MET A 550 -17.88 13.35 0.81
N VAL A 551 -17.24 13.40 -0.35
CA VAL A 551 -17.47 14.47 -1.34
C VAL A 551 -18.91 14.46 -1.87
N ALA A 552 -19.44 13.28 -2.22
CA ALA A 552 -20.83 13.12 -2.64
C ALA A 552 -21.82 13.47 -1.51
N TRP A 553 -21.52 13.08 -0.26
CA TRP A 553 -22.29 13.45 0.92
C TRP A 553 -22.26 14.97 1.16
N MET A 554 -21.07 15.59 1.13
CA MET A 554 -20.89 17.04 1.28
C MET A 554 -21.62 17.84 0.21
N ALA A 555 -21.73 17.35 -1.02
CA ALA A 555 -22.49 17.98 -2.09
C ALA A 555 -23.95 18.25 -1.68
N GLY A 556 -24.52 17.39 -0.84
CA GLY A 556 -25.87 17.51 -0.32
C GLY A 556 -26.01 18.28 0.98
N VAL A 557 -25.04 18.13 1.92
CA VAL A 557 -25.20 18.62 3.29
C VAL A 557 -24.22 19.73 3.69
N TRP A 558 -23.16 19.93 2.89
CA TRP A 558 -22.16 20.98 3.10
C TRP A 558 -21.58 21.49 1.76
N ASN A 559 -22.42 22.00 0.89
CA ASN A 559 -22.02 22.47 -0.44
C ASN A 559 -21.33 23.85 -0.45
N GLN A 560 -21.32 24.60 0.63
CA GLN A 560 -20.53 25.80 0.82
C GLN A 560 -19.31 25.50 1.71
N PRO A 561 -18.11 26.03 1.39
CA PRO A 561 -17.78 27.10 0.42
C PRO A 561 -17.30 26.60 -0.97
N TRP A 562 -17.48 25.35 -1.29
CA TRP A 562 -16.85 24.66 -2.41
C TRP A 562 -17.22 25.30 -3.77
N LYS A 563 -16.21 25.53 -4.62
CA LYS A 563 -16.37 25.96 -6.02
C LYS A 563 -16.52 24.77 -6.95
N CYS A 564 -15.85 23.66 -6.66
CA CYS A 564 -15.98 22.40 -7.36
C CYS A 564 -15.73 21.22 -6.46
N LEU A 565 -16.12 20.05 -6.91
CA LEU A 565 -15.98 18.75 -6.26
C LEU A 565 -15.29 17.78 -7.20
N VAL A 566 -14.52 16.82 -6.62
CA VAL A 566 -13.96 15.69 -7.34
C VAL A 566 -14.25 14.42 -6.54
N ASP A 567 -15.08 13.56 -7.08
CA ASP A 567 -15.46 12.26 -6.56
C ASP A 567 -14.73 11.18 -7.36
N HIS A 568 -13.79 10.49 -6.74
CA HIS A 568 -13.05 9.39 -7.35
C HIS A 568 -13.44 8.07 -6.67
N ASP A 569 -14.02 7.16 -7.43
CA ASP A 569 -14.45 5.84 -6.97
C ASP A 569 -15.22 5.93 -5.63
N GLY A 570 -16.10 6.92 -5.49
CA GLY A 570 -16.85 7.16 -4.27
C GLY A 570 -18.16 6.40 -4.20
N THR A 571 -18.57 5.97 -3.02
CA THR A 571 -19.89 5.39 -2.82
C THR A 571 -20.96 6.48 -2.91
N PHE A 572 -21.90 6.30 -3.84
CA PHE A 572 -22.99 7.23 -4.10
C PHE A 572 -24.32 6.74 -3.55
N ASP A 573 -24.59 5.43 -3.69
CA ASP A 573 -25.79 4.75 -3.19
C ASP A 573 -25.36 3.59 -2.28
N LEU A 574 -25.56 3.78 -0.98
CA LEU A 574 -25.21 2.78 0.03
C LEU A 574 -25.99 1.47 -0.11
N HIS A 575 -27.24 1.52 -0.64
CA HIS A 575 -28.00 0.29 -0.86
C HIS A 575 -27.34 -0.57 -1.94
N ALA A 576 -27.06 0.02 -3.11
CA ALA A 576 -26.38 -0.68 -4.19
C ALA A 576 -24.99 -1.16 -3.76
N MET A 577 -24.28 -0.39 -2.95
CA MET A 577 -23.00 -0.78 -2.38
C MET A 577 -23.10 -2.03 -1.52
N GLY A 578 -24.08 -2.11 -0.63
CA GLY A 578 -24.27 -3.20 0.34
C GLY A 578 -24.49 -4.59 -0.24
N TYR A 579 -24.77 -4.71 -1.56
CA TYR A 579 -24.91 -6.02 -2.23
C TYR A 579 -24.15 -6.16 -3.55
N ALA A 580 -23.38 -5.13 -3.94
CA ALA A 580 -22.60 -5.16 -5.19
C ALA A 580 -21.10 -5.09 -4.98
N THR A 581 -20.64 -4.63 -3.81
CA THR A 581 -19.21 -4.68 -3.45
C THR A 581 -18.71 -6.11 -3.28
N GLU A 582 -17.42 -6.32 -3.55
CA GLU A 582 -16.76 -7.60 -3.23
C GLU A 582 -16.42 -7.72 -1.72
N GLU A 583 -16.51 -6.64 -0.95
CA GLU A 583 -16.04 -6.51 0.43
C GLU A 583 -17.22 -6.43 1.41
N LEU A 584 -18.02 -7.50 1.47
CA LEU A 584 -19.27 -7.50 2.25
C LEU A 584 -19.06 -7.39 3.75
N TRP A 585 -18.01 -8.02 4.33
CA TRP A 585 -17.69 -7.92 5.76
C TRP A 585 -17.51 -6.47 6.21
N PHE A 586 -16.89 -5.63 5.37
CA PHE A 586 -16.66 -4.21 5.65
C PHE A 586 -17.98 -3.43 5.70
N GLU A 587 -18.82 -3.57 4.66
CA GLU A 587 -20.12 -2.91 4.60
C GLU A 587 -21.02 -3.34 5.76
N GLU A 588 -21.09 -4.63 6.07
CA GLU A 588 -21.91 -5.15 7.17
C GLU A 588 -21.46 -4.64 8.52
N TRP A 589 -20.14 -4.53 8.77
CA TRP A 589 -19.63 -3.92 9.99
C TRP A 589 -19.94 -2.42 10.07
N GLU A 590 -19.63 -1.69 9.02
CA GLU A 590 -19.76 -0.23 8.99
C GLU A 590 -21.22 0.24 9.00
N LYS A 591 -22.16 -0.60 8.63
CA LYS A 591 -23.61 -0.33 8.70
C LYS A 591 -24.31 -1.07 9.84
N GLY A 592 -23.60 -1.93 10.59
CA GLY A 592 -24.14 -2.66 11.74
C GLY A 592 -24.99 -3.87 11.36
N GLY A 593 -24.88 -4.38 10.15
CA GLY A 593 -25.57 -5.57 9.63
C GLY A 593 -25.77 -5.55 8.13
N THR A 594 -26.41 -6.60 7.63
CA THR A 594 -26.79 -6.69 6.22
C THR A 594 -27.77 -5.60 5.83
N PHE A 595 -27.83 -5.28 4.54
CA PHE A 595 -28.79 -4.30 4.00
C PHE A 595 -30.24 -4.54 4.44
N TYR A 596 -30.68 -5.78 4.49
CA TYR A 596 -32.06 -6.11 4.85
C TYR A 596 -32.30 -6.20 6.38
N ASP A 597 -31.26 -6.36 7.20
CA ASP A 597 -31.37 -6.37 8.68
C ASP A 597 -31.17 -4.97 9.26
N ALA A 598 -30.24 -4.17 8.72
CA ALA A 598 -29.86 -2.85 9.18
C ALA A 598 -30.27 -1.72 8.22
N HIS A 599 -31.37 -1.89 7.51
CA HIS A 599 -31.82 -1.00 6.41
C HIS A 599 -31.73 0.50 6.75
N GLN A 600 -32.15 0.90 7.95
CA GLN A 600 -32.11 2.32 8.36
C GLN A 600 -30.69 2.91 8.37
N ASN A 601 -29.66 2.12 8.69
CA ASN A 601 -28.29 2.58 8.72
C ASN A 601 -27.73 2.83 7.31
N TYR A 602 -28.26 2.11 6.29
CA TYR A 602 -27.96 2.38 4.89
C TYR A 602 -28.65 3.65 4.37
N GLU A 603 -29.73 4.10 5.00
CA GLU A 603 -30.43 5.35 4.65
C GLU A 603 -29.80 6.59 5.29
N LEU A 604 -29.31 6.46 6.53
CA LEU A 604 -28.98 7.58 7.40
C LEU A 604 -27.97 8.55 6.82
N PHE A 605 -26.93 8.02 6.16
CA PHE A 605 -25.85 8.81 5.57
C PHE A 605 -25.71 8.55 4.07
N ASN A 606 -26.80 8.22 3.38
CA ASN A 606 -26.79 7.86 1.97
C ASN A 606 -26.79 9.13 1.08
N PRO A 607 -25.74 9.38 0.27
CA PRO A 607 -25.64 10.56 -0.57
C PRO A 607 -26.80 10.73 -1.56
N ILE A 608 -27.34 9.64 -2.11
CA ILE A 608 -28.45 9.67 -3.06
C ILE A 608 -29.69 10.35 -2.49
N ASN A 609 -29.93 10.27 -1.16
CA ASN A 609 -31.08 10.91 -0.50
C ASN A 609 -30.99 12.42 -0.49
N HIS A 610 -29.81 13.00 -0.73
CA HIS A 610 -29.55 14.44 -0.68
C HIS A 610 -29.26 15.09 -2.02
N VAL A 611 -29.44 14.38 -3.14
CA VAL A 611 -29.15 14.88 -4.49
C VAL A 611 -29.94 16.11 -4.88
N ARG A 612 -31.09 16.36 -4.25
CA ARG A 612 -31.89 17.59 -4.48
C ARG A 612 -31.14 18.87 -4.06
N ALA A 613 -30.22 18.78 -3.11
CA ALA A 613 -29.40 19.89 -2.64
C ALA A 613 -28.10 20.06 -3.42
N TRP A 614 -27.75 19.11 -4.27
CA TRP A 614 -26.53 19.20 -5.08
C TRP A 614 -26.60 20.39 -6.04
N SER A 615 -25.56 21.20 -6.08
CA SER A 615 -25.51 22.41 -6.90
C SER A 615 -24.11 22.76 -7.38
N LYS A 616 -23.10 22.02 -6.94
CA LYS A 616 -21.70 22.31 -7.29
C LYS A 616 -21.25 21.50 -8.48
N PRO A 617 -20.44 22.08 -9.38
CA PRO A 617 -19.80 21.32 -10.44
C PRO A 617 -18.99 20.15 -9.88
N MET A 618 -19.11 18.97 -10.49
CA MET A 618 -18.44 17.75 -10.01
C MET A 618 -17.75 16.98 -11.14
N LEU A 619 -16.49 16.63 -10.94
CA LEU A 619 -15.78 15.64 -11.72
C LEU A 619 -15.94 14.29 -11.02
N VAL A 620 -16.49 13.30 -11.72
CA VAL A 620 -16.58 11.91 -11.25
C VAL A 620 -15.54 11.08 -11.99
N VAL A 621 -14.77 10.29 -11.25
CA VAL A 621 -13.73 9.40 -11.80
C VAL A 621 -14.03 7.97 -11.39
N GLN A 622 -13.88 7.00 -12.32
CA GLN A 622 -14.20 5.60 -12.05
C GLN A 622 -13.29 4.64 -12.82
N GLY A 623 -12.80 3.61 -12.10
CA GLY A 623 -12.12 2.45 -12.68
C GLY A 623 -13.11 1.40 -13.21
N GLY A 624 -12.85 0.83 -14.38
CA GLY A 624 -13.72 -0.18 -15.00
C GLY A 624 -13.59 -1.57 -14.38
N LYS A 625 -12.48 -1.81 -13.65
CA LYS A 625 -12.22 -3.05 -12.91
C LYS A 625 -12.31 -2.85 -11.40
N ASP A 626 -12.94 -1.77 -10.97
CA ASP A 626 -13.19 -1.54 -9.57
C ASP A 626 -14.39 -2.39 -9.11
N TYR A 627 -14.11 -3.46 -8.37
CA TYR A 627 -15.13 -4.31 -7.78
C TYR A 627 -15.34 -4.03 -6.30
N ARG A 628 -14.47 -3.18 -5.71
CA ARG A 628 -14.64 -2.64 -4.37
C ARG A 628 -15.75 -1.60 -4.33
N ILE A 629 -15.65 -0.57 -5.18
CA ILE A 629 -16.71 0.40 -5.41
C ILE A 629 -17.15 0.25 -6.88
N PRO A 630 -18.22 -0.52 -7.14
CA PRO A 630 -18.61 -0.90 -8.48
C PRO A 630 -18.94 0.30 -9.39
N LEU A 631 -18.72 0.12 -10.70
CA LEU A 631 -18.90 1.13 -11.75
C LEU A 631 -20.24 1.89 -11.67
N GLU A 632 -21.28 1.23 -11.23
CA GLU A 632 -22.63 1.78 -11.10
C GLU A 632 -22.71 2.95 -10.12
N GLN A 633 -21.79 3.03 -9.13
CA GLN A 633 -21.71 4.13 -8.18
C GLN A 633 -21.34 5.44 -8.89
N GLY A 634 -20.26 5.43 -9.66
CA GLY A 634 -19.84 6.60 -10.45
C GLY A 634 -20.82 6.95 -11.56
N LEU A 635 -21.38 5.96 -12.28
CA LEU A 635 -22.39 6.18 -13.31
C LEU A 635 -23.67 6.78 -12.73
N GLY A 636 -24.11 6.33 -11.55
CA GLY A 636 -25.28 6.83 -10.85
C GLY A 636 -25.12 8.31 -10.47
N ALA A 637 -24.01 8.66 -9.82
CA ALA A 637 -23.67 10.04 -9.46
C ALA A 637 -23.64 10.96 -10.70
N PHE A 638 -22.92 10.54 -11.75
CA PHE A 638 -22.82 11.33 -12.99
C PHE A 638 -24.18 11.47 -13.69
N THR A 639 -24.98 10.41 -13.76
CA THR A 639 -26.32 10.46 -14.36
C THR A 639 -27.21 11.49 -13.66
N LEU A 640 -27.20 11.53 -12.32
CA LEU A 640 -28.02 12.49 -11.58
C LEU A 640 -27.53 13.94 -11.72
N LEU A 641 -26.22 14.17 -11.77
CA LEU A 641 -25.65 15.48 -12.06
C LEU A 641 -26.13 15.99 -13.43
N GLN A 642 -26.04 15.16 -14.46
CA GLN A 642 -26.47 15.50 -15.83
C GLN A 642 -27.99 15.74 -15.90
N ARG A 643 -28.80 14.87 -15.30
CA ARG A 643 -30.27 15.00 -15.25
C ARG A 643 -30.72 16.29 -14.57
N ARG A 644 -29.94 16.79 -13.62
CA ARG A 644 -30.21 18.05 -12.91
C ARG A 644 -29.59 19.28 -13.55
N GLY A 645 -28.91 19.13 -14.70
CA GLY A 645 -28.24 20.25 -15.39
C GLY A 645 -27.06 20.82 -14.59
N ILE A 646 -26.49 20.04 -13.65
CA ILE A 646 -25.30 20.44 -12.90
C ILE A 646 -24.09 20.12 -13.75
N GLU A 647 -23.20 21.12 -13.93
CA GLU A 647 -22.00 20.92 -14.72
C GLU A 647 -21.13 19.83 -14.14
N SER A 648 -20.85 18.82 -14.98
CA SER A 648 -20.14 17.64 -14.54
C SER A 648 -19.35 17.00 -15.67
N ARG A 649 -18.33 16.22 -15.29
CA ARG A 649 -17.50 15.42 -16.20
C ARG A 649 -17.36 14.02 -15.63
N PHE A 650 -17.30 13.01 -16.50
CA PHE A 650 -17.01 11.64 -16.14
C PHE A 650 -15.68 11.21 -16.76
N LEU A 651 -14.71 10.83 -15.93
CA LEU A 651 -13.41 10.29 -16.34
C LEU A 651 -13.40 8.80 -16.08
N TYR A 652 -13.43 7.98 -17.13
CA TYR A 652 -13.52 6.55 -17.05
C TYR A 652 -12.23 5.87 -17.51
N PHE A 653 -11.67 5.01 -16.68
CA PHE A 653 -10.50 4.19 -17.00
C PHE A 653 -10.90 2.72 -17.14
N PRO A 654 -11.11 2.19 -18.35
CA PRO A 654 -11.68 0.85 -18.56
C PRO A 654 -10.80 -0.30 -18.04
N ASP A 655 -9.52 -0.06 -17.85
CA ASP A 655 -8.50 -1.05 -17.54
C ASP A 655 -7.72 -0.75 -16.23
N GLU A 656 -8.21 0.17 -15.42
CA GLU A 656 -7.78 0.41 -14.03
C GLU A 656 -8.80 -0.17 -13.04
N ASN A 657 -8.30 -0.52 -11.85
CA ASN A 657 -9.12 -0.98 -10.73
C ASN A 657 -9.49 0.21 -9.80
N HIS A 658 -9.67 -0.04 -8.51
CA HIS A 658 -9.89 0.99 -7.49
C HIS A 658 -8.74 2.01 -7.39
N TRP A 659 -7.61 1.71 -8.01
CA TRP A 659 -6.43 2.57 -8.07
C TRP A 659 -6.02 2.86 -9.51
N VAL A 660 -5.69 4.12 -9.82
CA VAL A 660 -5.12 4.50 -11.12
C VAL A 660 -3.61 4.34 -11.05
N LEU A 661 -3.09 3.24 -11.59
CA LEU A 661 -1.70 2.79 -11.38
C LEU A 661 -0.78 2.92 -12.60
N LYS A 662 -1.33 2.88 -13.82
CA LYS A 662 -0.52 3.02 -15.03
C LYS A 662 0.06 4.43 -15.12
N PRO A 663 1.35 4.59 -15.43
CA PRO A 663 2.00 5.91 -15.39
C PRO A 663 1.31 7.00 -16.20
N GLN A 664 0.88 6.70 -17.44
CA GLN A 664 0.20 7.68 -18.28
C GLN A 664 -1.23 7.97 -17.80
N ASN A 665 -1.95 6.96 -17.29
CA ASN A 665 -3.28 7.16 -16.71
C ASN A 665 -3.20 8.03 -15.44
N SER A 666 -2.18 7.81 -14.60
CA SER A 666 -1.94 8.65 -13.42
C SER A 666 -1.72 10.13 -13.80
N VAL A 667 -0.93 10.40 -14.85
CA VAL A 667 -0.71 11.78 -15.35
C VAL A 667 -2.01 12.35 -15.95
N GLN A 668 -2.77 11.55 -16.70
CA GLN A 668 -4.08 11.96 -17.22
C GLN A 668 -5.04 12.32 -16.10
N TRP A 669 -5.11 11.48 -15.08
CA TRP A 669 -5.93 11.71 -13.88
C TRP A 669 -5.62 13.07 -13.24
N TYR A 670 -4.33 13.35 -12.96
CA TYR A 670 -3.92 14.65 -12.41
C TYR A 670 -4.23 15.82 -13.35
N SER A 671 -4.03 15.64 -14.65
CA SER A 671 -4.31 16.66 -15.64
C SER A 671 -5.80 17.04 -15.67
N GLU A 672 -6.68 16.05 -15.66
CA GLU A 672 -8.13 16.26 -15.64
C GLU A 672 -8.59 16.88 -14.32
N VAL A 673 -8.10 16.39 -13.19
CA VAL A 673 -8.44 16.93 -11.86
C VAL A 673 -7.98 18.38 -11.72
N LEU A 674 -6.72 18.67 -12.04
CA LEU A 674 -6.19 20.05 -11.98
C LEU A 674 -6.86 20.97 -13.00
N GLY A 675 -7.13 20.49 -14.21
CA GLY A 675 -7.89 21.22 -15.23
C GLY A 675 -9.30 21.57 -14.75
N TRP A 676 -9.99 20.62 -14.12
CA TRP A 676 -11.29 20.83 -13.50
C TRP A 676 -11.24 21.88 -12.41
N MET A 677 -10.32 21.75 -11.46
CA MET A 677 -10.16 22.71 -10.36
C MET A 677 -9.82 24.12 -10.86
N ASN A 678 -8.89 24.24 -11.83
CA ASN A 678 -8.47 25.53 -12.39
C ASN A 678 -9.64 26.29 -13.01
N ARG A 679 -10.57 25.59 -13.66
CA ARG A 679 -11.77 26.20 -14.26
C ARG A 679 -12.64 26.91 -13.24
N TRP A 680 -12.65 26.47 -11.99
CA TRP A 680 -13.55 26.99 -10.96
C TRP A 680 -12.85 27.87 -9.91
N THR A 681 -11.54 27.82 -9.83
CA THR A 681 -10.78 28.50 -8.77
C THR A 681 -9.76 29.53 -9.26
N LYS A 682 -9.44 29.56 -10.57
CA LYS A 682 -8.47 30.51 -11.17
C LYS A 682 -9.13 31.56 -12.08
#